data_c3489374bd83b9c422ad37ed438f356a
#
_entry.id   c3489374bd83b9c422ad37ed438f356a
#
_cell.length_a   1.000
_cell.length_b   1.000
_cell.length_c   1.000
_cell.angle_alpha   90.00
_cell.angle_beta   90.00
_cell.angle_gamma   90.00
#
_symmetry.space_group_name_H-M   'P 1'
#
loop_
_entity.id
_entity.type
_entity.pdbx_description
1 polymer ?
#
loop_
_entity_poly.entity_id
_entity_poly.type
_entity_poly.pdbx_seq_one_letter_code
_entity_poly.pdbx_strand_id
1 'polypeptide(L)'
;MTSYPRPDFERNPLRWETLNGQWDFLFDDADTGLAENWQRTSLPEKVSVTTSNTREGASAESDSVVQKIVGDTQALIQNNVFSASSQTTNSKTKIKVPFVFQSPASGINDRGVHEVLWYERAISDLRTAQEKEQGHRLVLRFGAVDYEATIWLNGEYIGGHRGGHVPFEIDATDAVNAAGQSSAHRLTIRVYDSAYDLTQPRGKQYWGAKPESIFYTPSGGIWQSVWLEVVPSARIADSSSGTVIKSNDIHGGQLRSTIVTKGRRVGKSYNVELEASFAGVPVAKSDKKALPRETDTVAVDLNVRLSEEQRSKLPQSILQDAPLDNDTCWRDGVALWSPEHPQLYDLVIRLYDSSDKVIDEVKTTTGMRSIDWTKGDGLWRLNDKPYFQALCLDQGYWPDTFMTPPTPESLKTDIELAKKMGLNGCRKHQKVEDPLFYYWADKLGYLVWGEMANAYQFSQEYVERFNAEWTEAVKLVINHPSVVTWTPVNESWGYGSLKDNVDQRNHIRQLYYLTKSLDNTRSINDNCGWEHVITDLTTFHDYSDGPELEKTCASLDLITGQKAGRDMFVPAIPGVEEGAKHKPGAPVMNTEFGGVNIAPAKKEDGEENRDWGYTTATNPDDLVKRIDRLVRGTIEGGHCCAFVYTQLADIEQEVNGLYTFDREEKLDSTKVKALITDAIQTFYNRVNKA
;
A
#
# COMPACT_ATOMS: atom_id res chain seq x y z
N MET A 1 -16.52 -5.82 -17.64
CA MET A 1 -17.29 -5.25 -16.52
C MET A 1 -16.33 -4.52 -15.59
N THR A 2 -16.63 -3.29 -15.23
CA THR A 2 -15.85 -2.60 -14.20
C THR A 2 -16.15 -3.26 -12.87
N SER A 3 -15.17 -3.86 -12.22
CA SER A 3 -15.31 -4.47 -10.90
C SER A 3 -15.49 -3.38 -9.83
N TYR A 4 -16.27 -3.69 -8.79
CA TYR A 4 -16.41 -2.82 -7.63
C TYR A 4 -15.04 -2.65 -6.94
N PRO A 5 -14.63 -1.41 -6.61
CA PRO A 5 -13.26 -1.16 -6.11
C PRO A 5 -12.98 -1.70 -4.69
N ARG A 6 -14.03 -2.01 -3.90
CA ARG A 6 -13.91 -2.45 -2.51
C ARG A 6 -14.59 -3.80 -2.26
N PRO A 7 -14.15 -4.89 -2.93
CA PRO A 7 -14.73 -6.22 -2.73
C PRO A 7 -14.46 -6.78 -1.32
N ASP A 8 -13.51 -6.20 -0.59
CA ASP A 8 -13.20 -6.47 0.80
C ASP A 8 -14.28 -5.94 1.78
N PHE A 9 -15.16 -5.04 1.32
CA PHE A 9 -16.20 -4.43 2.13
C PHE A 9 -17.43 -4.11 1.26
N GLU A 10 -18.22 -5.13 0.94
CA GLU A 10 -19.33 -5.03 0.00
C GLU A 10 -20.67 -4.86 0.70
N ARG A 11 -21.38 -3.78 0.40
CA ARG A 11 -22.70 -3.48 0.94
C ARG A 11 -23.79 -4.27 0.22
N ASN A 12 -24.81 -4.72 0.92
CA ASN A 12 -25.90 -5.49 0.36
C ASN A 12 -27.28 -4.81 0.65
N PRO A 13 -28.02 -4.33 -0.37
CA PRO A 13 -27.66 -4.37 -1.79
C PRO A 13 -26.55 -3.36 -2.16
N LEU A 14 -25.68 -3.75 -3.08
CA LEU A 14 -24.66 -2.87 -3.63
C LEU A 14 -25.29 -1.94 -4.68
N ARG A 15 -25.24 -0.63 -4.41
CA ARG A 15 -25.78 0.42 -5.27
C ARG A 15 -24.69 1.43 -5.58
N TRP A 16 -24.04 1.30 -6.75
CA TRP A 16 -22.89 2.11 -7.13
C TRP A 16 -22.81 2.35 -8.63
N GLU A 17 -22.02 3.35 -9.01
CA GLU A 17 -21.68 3.65 -10.40
C GLU A 17 -20.23 4.12 -10.47
N THR A 18 -19.46 3.56 -11.40
CA THR A 18 -18.09 4.01 -11.64
C THR A 18 -18.07 5.38 -12.33
N LEU A 19 -17.16 6.24 -11.86
CA LEU A 19 -16.82 7.49 -12.54
C LEU A 19 -15.48 7.39 -13.29
N ASN A 20 -14.87 6.21 -13.36
CA ASN A 20 -13.74 5.99 -14.25
C ASN A 20 -14.12 6.26 -15.71
N GLY A 21 -13.15 6.64 -16.54
CA GLY A 21 -13.35 6.95 -17.95
C GLY A 21 -13.10 8.41 -18.27
N GLN A 22 -13.80 8.98 -19.24
CA GLN A 22 -13.51 10.30 -19.78
C GLN A 22 -14.01 11.44 -18.88
N TRP A 23 -13.11 12.38 -18.57
CA TRP A 23 -13.38 13.64 -17.88
C TRP A 23 -12.89 14.80 -18.74
N ASP A 24 -13.50 15.98 -18.61
CA ASP A 24 -12.91 17.24 -19.06
C ASP A 24 -11.73 17.56 -18.15
N PHE A 25 -10.65 18.07 -18.73
CA PHE A 25 -9.39 18.29 -18.04
C PHE A 25 -8.69 19.56 -18.54
N LEU A 26 -8.05 20.27 -17.60
CA LEU A 26 -7.30 21.48 -17.91
C LEU A 26 -6.13 21.64 -16.92
N PHE A 27 -4.95 21.92 -17.44
CA PHE A 27 -3.80 22.40 -16.68
C PHE A 27 -3.98 23.88 -16.31
N ASP A 28 -3.73 24.23 -15.07
CA ASP A 28 -3.80 25.60 -14.54
C ASP A 28 -2.41 26.05 -14.03
N ASP A 29 -1.45 26.14 -14.93
CA ASP A 29 -0.06 26.42 -14.61
C ASP A 29 0.16 27.83 -14.04
N ALA A 30 -0.83 28.70 -14.10
CA ALA A 30 -0.81 30.03 -13.51
C ALA A 30 -1.58 30.10 -12.16
N ASP A 31 -2.24 29.01 -11.77
CA ASP A 31 -3.11 28.90 -10.58
C ASP A 31 -4.18 30.04 -10.52
N THR A 32 -4.80 30.31 -11.66
CA THR A 32 -5.81 31.37 -11.80
C THR A 32 -7.25 30.88 -11.65
N GLY A 33 -7.48 29.57 -11.75
CA GLY A 33 -8.80 29.00 -11.84
C GLY A 33 -9.72 29.31 -10.68
N LEU A 34 -9.20 29.38 -9.44
CA LEU A 34 -9.97 29.80 -8.27
C LEU A 34 -10.37 31.27 -8.35
N ALA A 35 -9.45 32.16 -8.75
CA ALA A 35 -9.71 33.61 -8.90
C ALA A 35 -10.71 33.88 -10.03
N GLU A 36 -10.69 33.09 -11.09
CA GLU A 36 -11.60 33.17 -12.23
C GLU A 36 -12.91 32.39 -12.01
N ASN A 37 -13.05 31.73 -10.85
CA ASN A 37 -14.23 30.98 -10.44
C ASN A 37 -14.61 29.81 -11.39
N TRP A 38 -13.64 29.05 -11.90
CA TRP A 38 -13.91 27.91 -12.80
C TRP A 38 -14.82 26.87 -12.16
N GLN A 39 -14.73 26.68 -10.85
CA GLN A 39 -15.62 25.80 -10.09
C GLN A 39 -17.12 26.20 -10.22
N ARG A 40 -17.41 27.49 -10.52
CA ARG A 40 -18.77 28.00 -10.69
C ARG A 40 -19.18 28.14 -12.15
N THR A 41 -18.24 28.55 -13.00
CA THR A 41 -18.52 28.85 -14.42
C THR A 41 -18.30 27.68 -15.36
N SER A 42 -17.64 26.58 -14.94
CA SER A 42 -17.06 25.51 -15.74
C SER A 42 -15.66 25.85 -16.26
N LEU A 43 -14.91 24.80 -16.64
CA LEU A 43 -13.56 24.94 -17.18
C LEU A 43 -13.59 25.72 -18.50
N PRO A 44 -12.75 26.75 -18.68
CA PRO A 44 -12.65 27.48 -19.94
C PRO A 44 -12.03 26.60 -21.04
N GLU A 45 -12.34 26.93 -22.30
CA GLU A 45 -11.79 26.18 -23.45
C GLU A 45 -10.27 26.37 -23.60
N LYS A 46 -9.75 27.53 -23.19
CA LYS A 46 -8.32 27.87 -23.28
C LYS A 46 -7.91 28.83 -22.18
N VAL A 47 -6.70 28.69 -21.70
CA VAL A 47 -6.04 29.59 -20.76
C VAL A 47 -4.67 29.97 -21.30
N SER A 48 -4.39 31.26 -21.36
CA SER A 48 -3.05 31.75 -21.72
C SER A 48 -2.20 31.85 -20.46
N VAL A 49 -1.08 31.16 -20.46
CA VAL A 49 -0.19 31.04 -19.31
C VAL A 49 1.16 31.69 -19.65
N THR A 50 1.60 32.57 -18.78
CA THR A 50 2.98 33.10 -18.84
C THR A 50 3.73 32.53 -17.64
N THR A 51 4.35 31.37 -17.80
CA THR A 51 5.12 30.71 -16.75
C THR A 51 6.41 30.14 -17.27
N SER A 52 7.33 29.91 -16.36
CA SER A 52 8.59 29.21 -16.62
C SER A 52 8.49 27.79 -16.06
N ASN A 53 7.88 26.87 -16.80
CA ASN A 53 7.64 25.50 -16.32
C ASN A 53 8.46 24.49 -17.09
N THR A 54 9.78 24.52 -16.93
CA THR A 54 10.61 23.40 -17.35
C THR A 54 11.23 22.74 -16.12
N ARG A 55 11.07 21.42 -16.01
CA ARG A 55 11.91 20.61 -15.14
C ARG A 55 13.33 20.61 -15.73
N GLU A 56 14.08 21.66 -15.51
CA GLU A 56 15.51 21.60 -15.67
C GLU A 56 16.11 21.09 -14.36
N GLY A 57 16.16 19.78 -14.24
CA GLY A 57 16.97 19.16 -13.20
C GLY A 57 18.43 19.42 -13.46
N ALA A 58 19.21 19.65 -12.40
CA ALA A 58 20.64 19.60 -12.50
C ALA A 58 21.06 18.33 -13.24
N SER A 59 21.83 18.46 -14.31
CA SER A 59 22.49 17.33 -14.91
C SER A 59 23.36 16.69 -13.82
N ALA A 60 22.99 15.51 -13.38
CA ALA A 60 23.79 14.76 -12.45
C ALA A 60 25.02 14.29 -13.18
N GLU A 61 26.11 15.03 -13.10
CA GLU A 61 27.40 14.48 -13.42
C GLU A 61 27.73 13.45 -12.33
N SER A 62 27.60 12.21 -12.72
CA SER A 62 28.32 10.97 -12.32
C SER A 62 28.34 10.46 -10.86
N ASP A 63 27.89 11.15 -9.85
CA ASP A 63 27.82 10.52 -8.51
C ASP A 63 26.38 10.18 -8.16
N SER A 64 26.13 8.91 -7.80
CA SER A 64 24.80 8.36 -7.66
C SER A 64 23.84 9.34 -6.97
N VAL A 65 22.66 9.54 -7.57
CA VAL A 65 21.55 10.34 -7.01
C VAL A 65 21.28 9.95 -5.55
N VAL A 66 21.42 8.68 -5.23
CA VAL A 66 21.29 8.14 -3.86
C VAL A 66 22.31 8.77 -2.90
N GLN A 67 23.57 8.91 -3.29
CA GLN A 67 24.59 9.56 -2.44
C GLN A 67 24.36 11.07 -2.31
N LYS A 68 23.87 11.73 -3.36
CA LYS A 68 23.53 13.17 -3.31
C LYS A 68 22.28 13.44 -2.46
N ILE A 69 21.25 12.62 -2.54
CA ILE A 69 20.04 12.77 -1.71
C ILE A 69 20.36 12.52 -0.24
N VAL A 70 21.20 11.55 0.04
CA VAL A 70 21.65 11.23 1.41
C VAL A 70 22.64 12.26 1.97
N GLY A 71 23.39 12.93 1.09
CA GLY A 71 24.43 13.87 1.48
C GLY A 71 23.97 15.33 1.58
N ASP A 72 23.14 15.83 0.67
CA ASP A 72 22.75 17.25 0.62
C ASP A 72 21.46 17.50 -0.18
N THR A 73 20.32 17.33 0.48
CA THR A 73 19.01 17.67 -0.10
C THR A 73 18.86 19.15 -0.43
N GLN A 74 19.60 20.05 0.23
CA GLN A 74 19.52 21.48 -0.07
C GLN A 74 20.18 21.83 -1.42
N ALA A 75 21.26 21.14 -1.80
CA ALA A 75 21.88 21.34 -3.10
C ALA A 75 20.96 20.91 -4.27
N LEU A 76 20.17 19.87 -4.07
CA LEU A 76 19.17 19.42 -5.06
C LEU A 76 18.02 20.42 -5.24
N ILE A 77 17.59 21.06 -4.15
CA ILE A 77 16.52 22.09 -4.19
C ILE A 77 17.03 23.36 -4.89
N GLN A 78 18.27 23.77 -4.60
CA GLN A 78 18.86 24.97 -5.20
C GLN A 78 19.14 24.85 -6.71
N ASN A 79 19.24 23.63 -7.23
CA ASN A 79 19.50 23.37 -8.65
C ASN A 79 18.24 23.26 -9.52
N ASN A 80 17.05 23.21 -8.90
CA ASN A 80 15.78 23.30 -9.63
C ASN A 80 15.45 24.79 -9.91
N VAL A 81 16.17 25.38 -10.86
CA VAL A 81 15.96 26.78 -11.28
C VAL A 81 14.92 26.82 -12.38
N PHE A 82 13.90 27.65 -12.20
CA PHE A 82 12.95 27.96 -13.26
C PHE A 82 13.67 28.68 -14.42
N SER A 83 13.66 28.11 -15.60
CA SER A 83 14.18 28.78 -16.79
C SER A 83 13.18 29.78 -17.39
N ALA A 84 13.65 30.60 -18.32
CA ALA A 84 13.00 31.80 -18.84
C ALA A 84 11.50 31.61 -19.19
N SER A 85 10.69 32.64 -18.92
CA SER A 85 9.26 32.69 -19.18
C SER A 85 8.92 32.40 -20.66
N SER A 86 8.10 31.38 -20.89
CA SER A 86 7.44 31.15 -22.19
C SER A 86 5.94 31.45 -22.06
N GLN A 87 5.34 32.01 -23.11
CA GLN A 87 3.89 32.05 -23.20
C GLN A 87 3.41 30.74 -23.78
N THR A 88 2.64 30.01 -23.01
CA THR A 88 1.95 28.78 -23.42
C THR A 88 0.44 28.97 -23.35
N THR A 89 -0.29 28.16 -24.10
CA THR A 89 -1.75 28.16 -24.05
C THR A 89 -2.19 26.74 -23.67
N ASN A 90 -2.74 26.58 -22.49
CA ASN A 90 -3.37 25.34 -22.08
C ASN A 90 -4.79 25.28 -22.62
N SER A 91 -5.14 24.18 -23.28
CA SER A 91 -6.46 23.93 -23.85
C SER A 91 -7.17 22.85 -23.08
N LYS A 92 -8.47 23.04 -22.85
CA LYS A 92 -9.33 22.01 -22.26
C LYS A 92 -9.27 20.76 -23.16
N THR A 93 -9.05 19.62 -22.55
CA THR A 93 -8.92 18.33 -23.22
C THR A 93 -9.71 17.25 -22.46
N LYS A 94 -9.60 16.01 -22.91
CA LYS A 94 -10.15 14.86 -22.21
C LYS A 94 -9.03 14.04 -21.56
N ILE A 95 -9.25 13.63 -20.33
CA ILE A 95 -8.39 12.67 -19.61
C ILE A 95 -9.18 11.41 -19.28
N LYS A 96 -8.54 10.24 -19.38
CA LYS A 96 -9.13 8.96 -18.98
C LYS A 96 -8.74 8.63 -17.53
N VAL A 97 -9.60 8.95 -16.58
CA VAL A 97 -9.47 8.58 -15.16
C VAL A 97 -9.62 7.05 -15.01
N PRO A 98 -8.82 6.34 -14.18
CA PRO A 98 -7.89 6.88 -13.17
C PRO A 98 -6.43 7.03 -13.64
N PHE A 99 -6.18 7.16 -14.92
CA PHE A 99 -4.81 7.30 -15.41
C PHE A 99 -4.35 8.75 -15.34
N VAL A 100 -3.17 8.95 -14.77
CA VAL A 100 -2.57 10.28 -14.56
C VAL A 100 -2.10 10.89 -15.87
N PHE A 101 -2.07 12.23 -15.96
CA PHE A 101 -1.74 12.94 -17.19
C PHE A 101 -0.37 12.59 -17.77
N GLN A 102 0.60 12.17 -16.92
CA GLN A 102 1.92 11.73 -17.35
C GLN A 102 1.89 10.42 -18.12
N SER A 103 0.84 9.61 -17.94
CA SER A 103 0.77 8.26 -18.51
C SER A 103 0.19 8.24 -19.93
N PRO A 104 0.68 7.36 -20.82
CA PRO A 104 0.08 7.14 -22.15
C PRO A 104 -1.40 6.75 -22.07
N ALA A 105 -1.78 5.93 -21.10
CA ALA A 105 -3.14 5.42 -20.94
C ALA A 105 -4.19 6.50 -20.62
N SER A 106 -3.76 7.66 -20.12
CA SER A 106 -4.63 8.81 -19.87
C SER A 106 -5.16 9.46 -21.14
N GLY A 107 -4.44 9.29 -22.26
CA GLY A 107 -4.67 9.98 -23.52
C GLY A 107 -3.99 11.37 -23.62
N ILE A 108 -3.25 11.80 -22.58
CA ILE A 108 -2.49 13.07 -22.57
C ILE A 108 -1.00 12.79 -22.79
N ASN A 109 -0.38 11.95 -21.95
CA ASN A 109 1.02 11.57 -22.02
C ASN A 109 1.98 12.77 -21.97
N ASP A 110 1.75 13.71 -21.06
CA ASP A 110 2.61 14.87 -20.84
C ASP A 110 3.54 14.63 -19.63
N ARG A 111 4.85 14.75 -19.86
CA ARG A 111 5.89 14.60 -18.83
C ARG A 111 6.36 15.94 -18.27
N GLY A 112 5.70 17.04 -18.64
CA GLY A 112 5.96 18.38 -18.14
C GLY A 112 5.61 18.55 -16.65
N VAL A 113 5.91 19.74 -16.13
CA VAL A 113 5.52 20.13 -14.77
C VAL A 113 4.19 20.85 -14.81
N HIS A 114 3.19 20.26 -14.21
CA HIS A 114 1.86 20.81 -14.03
C HIS A 114 1.40 20.56 -12.61
N GLU A 115 1.47 21.58 -11.74
CA GLU A 115 1.20 21.42 -10.30
C GLU A 115 -0.27 21.60 -9.96
N VAL A 116 -1.06 22.27 -10.84
CA VAL A 116 -2.49 22.46 -10.62
C VAL A 116 -3.30 21.90 -11.78
N LEU A 117 -4.18 20.96 -11.43
CA LEU A 117 -4.98 20.16 -12.36
C LEU A 117 -6.46 20.37 -12.08
N TRP A 118 -7.25 20.59 -13.12
CA TRP A 118 -8.69 20.68 -13.01
C TRP A 118 -9.38 19.57 -13.79
N TYR A 119 -10.33 18.93 -13.12
CA TYR A 119 -11.18 17.89 -13.68
C TYR A 119 -12.62 18.29 -13.60
N GLU A 120 -13.41 17.99 -14.63
CA GLU A 120 -14.85 18.26 -14.64
C GLU A 120 -15.63 17.11 -15.28
N ARG A 121 -16.75 16.73 -14.66
CA ARG A 121 -17.63 15.69 -15.18
C ARG A 121 -19.08 15.92 -14.70
N ALA A 122 -20.04 15.53 -15.53
CA ALA A 122 -21.42 15.40 -15.11
C ALA A 122 -21.64 14.09 -14.35
N ILE A 123 -22.38 14.16 -13.25
CA ILE A 123 -22.81 12.99 -12.46
C ILE A 123 -24.33 13.03 -12.28
N SER A 124 -24.95 11.87 -12.03
CA SER A 124 -26.39 11.73 -11.77
C SER A 124 -26.65 11.35 -10.32
N ASP A 125 -27.79 11.73 -9.79
CA ASP A 125 -28.26 11.23 -8.49
C ASP A 125 -28.80 9.81 -8.67
N LEU A 126 -28.06 8.83 -8.14
CA LEU A 126 -28.40 7.41 -8.25
C LEU A 126 -29.54 6.97 -7.33
N ARG A 127 -29.95 7.83 -6.37
CA ARG A 127 -30.98 7.50 -5.39
C ARG A 127 -32.36 7.48 -6.03
N THR A 128 -33.13 6.42 -5.81
CA THR A 128 -34.54 6.36 -6.14
C THR A 128 -35.38 7.31 -5.25
N ALA A 129 -36.60 7.61 -5.63
CA ALA A 129 -37.52 8.39 -4.81
C ALA A 129 -37.71 7.82 -3.40
N GLN A 130 -37.84 6.49 -3.31
CA GLN A 130 -37.96 5.80 -2.03
C GLN A 130 -36.71 5.93 -1.16
N GLU A 131 -35.49 5.79 -1.75
CA GLU A 131 -34.21 5.96 -1.03
C GLU A 131 -34.04 7.39 -0.52
N LYS A 132 -34.50 8.40 -1.30
CA LYS A 132 -34.54 9.82 -0.85
C LYS A 132 -35.47 10.03 0.35
N GLU A 133 -36.66 9.46 0.30
CA GLU A 133 -37.61 9.52 1.41
C GLU A 133 -37.07 8.81 2.67
N GLN A 134 -36.34 7.71 2.51
CA GLN A 134 -35.68 7.00 3.59
C GLN A 134 -34.40 7.72 4.10
N GLY A 135 -33.98 8.79 3.41
CA GLY A 135 -32.82 9.60 3.78
C GLY A 135 -31.49 8.95 3.42
N HIS A 136 -31.45 8.08 2.40
CA HIS A 136 -30.21 7.54 1.88
C HIS A 136 -29.30 8.67 1.37
N ARG A 137 -28.01 8.46 1.50
CA ARG A 137 -26.96 9.42 1.10
C ARG A 137 -26.35 8.99 -0.22
N LEU A 138 -25.94 9.96 -1.02
CA LEU A 138 -25.10 9.78 -2.21
C LEU A 138 -23.68 10.15 -1.84
N VAL A 139 -22.80 9.15 -1.81
CA VAL A 139 -21.40 9.31 -1.42
C VAL A 139 -20.50 9.19 -2.64
N LEU A 140 -19.65 10.20 -2.82
CA LEU A 140 -18.57 10.20 -3.80
C LEU A 140 -17.32 9.61 -3.13
N ARG A 141 -16.72 8.60 -3.75
CA ARG A 141 -15.55 7.91 -3.23
C ARG A 141 -14.39 8.01 -4.17
N PHE A 142 -13.19 8.19 -3.61
CA PHE A 142 -11.91 8.23 -4.31
C PHE A 142 -11.00 7.18 -3.71
N GLY A 143 -10.36 6.38 -4.57
CA GLY A 143 -9.34 5.43 -4.15
C GLY A 143 -8.06 6.12 -3.72
N ALA A 144 -7.56 7.05 -4.53
CA ALA A 144 -6.45 7.95 -4.20
C ALA A 144 -6.36 9.11 -5.19
N VAL A 145 -5.93 10.27 -4.70
CA VAL A 145 -5.64 11.47 -5.51
C VAL A 145 -4.35 12.09 -4.99
N ASP A 146 -3.33 12.16 -5.82
CA ASP A 146 -2.06 12.77 -5.48
C ASP A 146 -2.04 14.25 -5.89
N TYR A 147 -1.94 15.23 -5.04
CA TYR A 147 -1.71 15.10 -3.59
C TYR A 147 -2.84 15.75 -2.77
N GLU A 148 -3.30 16.97 -3.15
CA GLU A 148 -4.36 17.71 -2.44
C GLU A 148 -5.56 17.95 -3.37
N ALA A 149 -6.72 17.39 -3.03
CA ALA A 149 -7.95 17.52 -3.78
C ALA A 149 -8.93 18.48 -3.12
N THR A 150 -9.51 19.38 -3.90
CA THR A 150 -10.63 20.23 -3.52
C THR A 150 -11.80 19.98 -4.47
N ILE A 151 -13.00 19.77 -3.93
CA ILE A 151 -14.14 19.22 -4.66
C ILE A 151 -15.36 20.11 -4.54
N TRP A 152 -15.98 20.42 -5.68
CA TRP A 152 -17.23 21.19 -5.78
C TRP A 152 -18.28 20.40 -6.56
N LEU A 153 -19.54 20.62 -6.19
CA LEU A 153 -20.69 20.15 -6.94
C LEU A 153 -21.58 21.33 -7.28
N ASN A 154 -21.84 21.56 -8.58
CA ASN A 154 -22.58 22.72 -9.09
C ASN A 154 -22.02 24.07 -8.60
N GLY A 155 -20.71 24.13 -8.37
CA GLY A 155 -20.00 25.31 -7.88
C GLY A 155 -19.97 25.49 -6.36
N GLU A 156 -20.66 24.64 -5.61
CA GLU A 156 -20.60 24.65 -4.15
C GLU A 156 -19.56 23.68 -3.64
N TYR A 157 -18.71 24.12 -2.70
CA TYR A 157 -17.69 23.30 -2.06
C TYR A 157 -18.34 22.18 -1.24
N ILE A 158 -17.94 20.94 -1.47
CA ILE A 158 -18.47 19.77 -0.77
C ILE A 158 -17.44 19.02 0.05
N GLY A 159 -16.16 19.32 -0.13
CA GLY A 159 -15.08 18.70 0.65
C GLY A 159 -13.75 18.71 -0.06
N GLY A 160 -12.75 18.13 0.60
CA GLY A 160 -11.41 17.96 0.09
C GLY A 160 -10.63 16.92 0.88
N HIS A 161 -9.44 16.59 0.40
CA HIS A 161 -8.54 15.64 1.04
C HIS A 161 -7.08 16.01 0.74
N ARG A 162 -6.18 15.72 1.66
CA ARG A 162 -4.73 15.87 1.51
C ARG A 162 -4.04 14.56 1.89
N GLY A 163 -3.34 13.97 0.93
CA GLY A 163 -2.66 12.68 1.06
C GLY A 163 -2.78 11.88 -0.24
N GLY A 164 -1.63 11.46 -0.80
CA GLY A 164 -1.56 10.91 -2.17
C GLY A 164 -1.91 9.43 -2.28
N HIS A 165 -1.91 8.67 -1.18
CA HIS A 165 -1.91 7.21 -1.21
C HIS A 165 -3.10 6.53 -0.52
N VAL A 166 -4.07 7.28 -0.03
CA VAL A 166 -5.17 6.75 0.78
C VAL A 166 -6.53 7.19 0.28
N PRO A 167 -7.59 6.37 0.48
CA PRO A 167 -8.92 6.69 0.00
C PRO A 167 -9.63 7.70 0.89
N PHE A 168 -10.59 8.41 0.30
CA PHE A 168 -11.48 9.28 1.03
C PHE A 168 -12.90 9.28 0.43
N GLU A 169 -13.87 9.75 1.21
CA GLU A 169 -15.27 9.87 0.79
C GLU A 169 -15.83 11.25 1.05
N ILE A 170 -16.66 11.74 0.14
CA ILE A 170 -17.38 13.01 0.24
C ILE A 170 -18.89 12.75 0.11
N ASP A 171 -19.68 13.24 1.06
CA ASP A 171 -21.13 13.16 0.98
C ASP A 171 -21.68 14.28 0.08
N ALA A 172 -22.14 13.92 -1.10
CA ALA A 172 -22.67 14.84 -2.10
C ALA A 172 -24.16 15.12 -1.95
N THR A 173 -24.84 14.48 -0.98
CA THR A 173 -26.30 14.46 -0.87
C THR A 173 -26.92 15.84 -0.78
N ASP A 174 -26.40 16.69 0.10
CA ASP A 174 -27.03 17.97 0.40
C ASP A 174 -26.84 18.94 -0.77
N ALA A 175 -25.70 18.89 -1.47
CA ALA A 175 -25.46 19.68 -2.68
C ALA A 175 -26.35 19.23 -3.85
N VAL A 176 -26.57 17.92 -4.01
CA VAL A 176 -27.53 17.38 -5.00
C VAL A 176 -28.94 17.81 -4.68
N ASN A 177 -29.37 17.72 -3.42
CA ASN A 177 -30.71 18.12 -2.99
C ASN A 177 -30.97 19.65 -3.20
N ALA A 178 -29.96 20.48 -2.94
CA ALA A 178 -30.05 21.95 -3.12
C ALA A 178 -30.18 22.33 -4.60
N ALA A 179 -29.67 21.54 -5.52
CA ALA A 179 -29.82 21.78 -6.96
C ALA A 179 -31.20 21.41 -7.53
N GLY A 180 -32.12 20.90 -6.70
CA GLY A 180 -33.47 20.57 -7.09
C GLY A 180 -33.61 19.38 -8.01
N GLN A 181 -34.49 19.48 -9.04
CA GLN A 181 -34.82 18.39 -9.95
C GLN A 181 -33.86 18.28 -11.15
N SER A 182 -32.62 18.77 -11.06
CA SER A 182 -31.66 18.61 -12.12
C SER A 182 -31.33 17.10 -12.33
N SER A 183 -31.33 16.67 -13.58
CA SER A 183 -30.96 15.29 -13.92
C SER A 183 -29.44 15.07 -13.99
N ALA A 184 -28.65 16.16 -14.05
CA ALA A 184 -27.20 16.12 -14.11
C ALA A 184 -26.61 17.21 -13.21
N HIS A 185 -25.57 16.84 -12.47
CA HIS A 185 -24.84 17.71 -11.57
C HIS A 185 -23.39 17.80 -12.03
N ARG A 186 -22.85 19.01 -12.06
CA ARG A 186 -21.46 19.24 -12.46
C ARG A 186 -20.55 19.01 -11.27
N LEU A 187 -19.73 17.97 -11.34
CA LEU A 187 -18.65 17.69 -10.41
C LEU A 187 -17.36 18.33 -10.93
N THR A 188 -16.75 19.18 -10.14
CA THR A 188 -15.49 19.87 -10.44
C THR A 188 -14.48 19.54 -9.36
N ILE A 189 -13.26 19.17 -9.75
CA ILE A 189 -12.18 18.81 -8.83
C ILE A 189 -10.94 19.61 -9.23
N ARG A 190 -10.32 20.30 -8.27
CA ARG A 190 -8.98 20.87 -8.38
C ARG A 190 -8.03 19.99 -7.59
N VAL A 191 -6.93 19.59 -8.22
CA VAL A 191 -5.84 18.89 -7.57
C VAL A 191 -4.60 19.78 -7.58
N TYR A 192 -3.92 19.87 -6.44
CA TYR A 192 -2.60 20.46 -6.33
C TYR A 192 -1.60 19.37 -5.95
N ASP A 193 -0.55 19.21 -6.75
CA ASP A 193 0.56 18.29 -6.52
C ASP A 193 1.87 18.98 -6.86
N SER A 194 2.65 19.33 -5.84
CA SER A 194 3.92 20.01 -6.07
C SER A 194 4.96 19.07 -6.66
N ALA A 195 5.52 19.47 -7.80
CA ALA A 195 6.61 18.74 -8.44
C ALA A 195 7.92 18.76 -7.62
N TYR A 196 8.08 19.73 -6.72
CA TYR A 196 9.35 20.04 -6.05
C TYR A 196 9.32 19.92 -4.52
N ASP A 197 8.14 19.76 -3.91
CA ASP A 197 8.02 19.67 -2.45
C ASP A 197 8.54 18.32 -1.94
N LEU A 198 9.75 18.33 -1.39
CA LEU A 198 10.39 17.16 -0.81
C LEU A 198 9.92 16.83 0.62
N THR A 199 9.02 17.64 1.18
CA THR A 199 8.35 17.34 2.46
C THR A 199 7.06 16.55 2.27
N GLN A 200 6.59 16.42 1.02
CA GLN A 200 5.42 15.63 0.62
C GLN A 200 5.79 14.15 0.56
N PRO A 201 4.99 13.23 1.13
CA PRO A 201 5.13 11.78 0.95
C PRO A 201 4.92 11.39 -0.51
N ARG A 202 5.98 11.20 -1.26
CA ARG A 202 5.96 10.94 -2.70
C ARG A 202 6.51 9.59 -3.14
N GLY A 203 7.19 8.86 -2.24
CA GLY A 203 7.79 7.58 -2.57
C GLY A 203 8.80 7.67 -3.70
N LYS A 204 8.68 6.79 -4.68
CA LYS A 204 9.63 6.71 -5.81
C LYS A 204 9.34 7.70 -6.95
N GLN A 205 8.43 8.63 -6.77
CA GLN A 205 8.12 9.67 -7.75
C GLN A 205 9.24 10.71 -7.81
N TYR A 206 9.89 10.84 -8.97
CA TYR A 206 11.06 11.70 -9.13
C TYR A 206 10.68 13.17 -9.26
N TRP A 207 11.47 14.05 -8.66
CA TRP A 207 11.31 15.52 -8.73
C TRP A 207 12.20 16.17 -9.78
N GLY A 208 13.05 15.41 -10.46
CA GLY A 208 13.92 15.88 -11.54
C GLY A 208 13.24 15.84 -12.92
N ALA A 209 13.95 16.31 -13.93
CA ALA A 209 13.43 16.45 -15.31
C ALA A 209 13.11 15.11 -15.99
N LYS A 210 13.85 14.05 -15.67
CA LYS A 210 13.67 12.70 -16.22
C LYS A 210 13.90 11.67 -15.12
N PRO A 211 13.15 10.56 -15.11
CA PRO A 211 13.40 9.45 -14.20
C PRO A 211 14.84 9.00 -14.22
N GLU A 212 15.43 8.72 -13.06
CA GLU A 212 16.84 8.39 -12.93
C GLU A 212 17.06 7.38 -11.81
N SER A 213 17.98 6.41 -12.04
CA SER A 213 18.35 5.38 -11.05
C SER A 213 17.11 4.66 -10.50
N ILE A 214 16.83 4.82 -9.20
CA ILE A 214 15.73 4.17 -8.46
C ILE A 214 14.48 5.05 -8.36
N PHE A 215 14.36 6.11 -9.14
CA PHE A 215 13.20 7.02 -9.13
C PHE A 215 12.54 7.04 -10.50
N TYR A 216 11.20 7.12 -10.50
CA TYR A 216 10.36 6.92 -11.68
C TYR A 216 9.50 8.13 -12.00
N THR A 217 8.83 8.07 -13.15
CA THR A 217 7.89 9.10 -13.59
C THR A 217 6.82 9.35 -12.51
N PRO A 218 6.58 10.62 -12.12
CA PRO A 218 5.53 10.98 -11.17
C PRO A 218 4.12 10.64 -11.64
N SER A 219 3.18 10.58 -10.69
CA SER A 219 1.77 10.25 -10.91
C SER A 219 0.88 11.25 -10.20
N GLY A 220 0.86 12.51 -10.68
CA GLY A 220 0.02 13.59 -10.11
C GLY A 220 -1.44 13.51 -10.54
N GLY A 221 -2.36 13.77 -9.62
CA GLY A 221 -3.78 13.76 -9.87
C GLY A 221 -4.53 12.50 -9.44
N ILE A 222 -5.65 12.21 -10.06
CA ILE A 222 -6.49 11.05 -9.75
C ILE A 222 -5.82 9.80 -10.33
N TRP A 223 -5.30 8.91 -9.47
CA TRP A 223 -4.59 7.70 -9.91
C TRP A 223 -5.22 6.37 -9.46
N GLN A 224 -6.28 6.41 -8.65
CA GLN A 224 -7.13 5.25 -8.36
C GLN A 224 -8.59 5.55 -8.70
N SER A 225 -9.43 4.51 -8.68
CA SER A 225 -10.83 4.59 -9.08
C SER A 225 -11.63 5.67 -8.36
N VAL A 226 -12.56 6.28 -9.08
CA VAL A 226 -13.58 7.19 -8.55
C VAL A 226 -14.96 6.59 -8.80
N TRP A 227 -15.86 6.62 -7.80
CA TRP A 227 -17.20 6.08 -7.95
C TRP A 227 -18.21 6.77 -7.04
N LEU A 228 -19.49 6.65 -7.40
CA LEU A 228 -20.63 7.02 -6.57
C LEU A 228 -21.21 5.79 -5.90
N GLU A 229 -21.70 5.95 -4.68
CA GLU A 229 -22.37 4.90 -3.91
C GLU A 229 -23.59 5.46 -3.18
N VAL A 230 -24.72 4.75 -3.28
CA VAL A 230 -25.91 5.04 -2.49
C VAL A 230 -25.86 4.22 -1.21
N VAL A 231 -25.90 4.90 -0.07
CA VAL A 231 -25.76 4.27 1.25
C VAL A 231 -26.86 4.70 2.20
N PRO A 232 -27.27 3.88 3.18
CA PRO A 232 -28.16 4.31 4.24
C PRO A 232 -27.59 5.49 5.03
N SER A 233 -28.47 6.34 5.58
CA SER A 233 -28.05 7.45 6.44
C SER A 233 -27.21 6.94 7.62
N ALA A 234 -27.79 6.07 8.45
CA ALA A 234 -27.03 5.33 9.45
C ALA A 234 -26.50 4.05 8.81
N ARG A 235 -25.19 3.87 8.85
CA ARG A 235 -24.51 2.78 8.13
C ARG A 235 -23.28 2.26 8.85
N ILE A 236 -22.88 1.03 8.55
CA ILE A 236 -21.62 0.44 8.97
C ILE A 236 -20.49 1.12 8.21
N ALA A 237 -19.45 1.52 8.90
CA ALA A 237 -18.25 2.11 8.32
C ALA A 237 -17.15 1.07 8.10
N ASP A 238 -16.30 1.28 7.11
CA ASP A 238 -15.18 0.40 6.79
C ASP A 238 -13.97 0.60 7.73
N SER A 239 -12.87 -0.11 7.45
CA SER A 239 -11.62 -0.04 8.22
C SER A 239 -11.00 1.36 8.23
N SER A 240 -11.07 2.11 7.12
CA SER A 240 -10.55 3.49 7.02
C SER A 240 -11.21 4.40 8.07
N SER A 241 -12.46 4.10 8.43
CA SER A 241 -13.21 4.81 9.47
C SER A 241 -13.09 4.18 10.86
N GLY A 242 -12.37 3.07 11.00
CA GLY A 242 -12.03 2.45 12.28
C GLY A 242 -12.73 1.12 12.60
N THR A 243 -13.46 0.50 11.67
CA THR A 243 -13.94 -0.88 11.86
C THR A 243 -12.76 -1.84 11.80
N VAL A 244 -12.48 -2.52 12.93
CA VAL A 244 -11.35 -3.44 13.08
C VAL A 244 -11.85 -4.81 13.50
N ILE A 245 -11.36 -5.86 12.81
CA ILE A 245 -11.64 -7.26 13.09
C ILE A 245 -10.33 -7.96 13.44
N LYS A 246 -10.09 -8.21 14.74
CA LYS A 246 -8.91 -8.92 15.21
C LYS A 246 -9.14 -10.42 15.14
N SER A 247 -8.34 -11.11 14.34
CA SER A 247 -8.44 -12.55 14.03
C SER A 247 -7.19 -13.34 14.44
N ASN A 248 -6.50 -12.91 15.49
CA ASN A 248 -5.23 -13.48 15.91
C ASN A 248 -5.32 -14.50 17.07
N ASP A 249 -6.50 -14.72 17.65
CA ASP A 249 -6.71 -15.71 18.70
C ASP A 249 -7.02 -17.09 18.10
N ILE A 250 -6.02 -17.74 17.54
CA ILE A 250 -6.17 -19.05 16.86
C ILE A 250 -6.46 -20.18 17.84
N HIS A 251 -6.10 -20.06 19.11
CA HIS A 251 -6.37 -21.07 20.14
C HIS A 251 -7.76 -20.94 20.74
N GLY A 252 -8.20 -19.72 21.01
CA GLY A 252 -9.57 -19.46 21.52
C GLY A 252 -10.64 -19.48 20.42
N GLY A 253 -10.23 -19.25 19.16
CA GLY A 253 -11.16 -19.09 18.05
C GLY A 253 -11.97 -17.79 18.12
N GLN A 254 -11.47 -16.78 18.85
CA GLN A 254 -12.21 -15.54 19.06
C GLN A 254 -11.87 -14.49 17.97
N LEU A 255 -12.87 -14.02 17.26
CA LEU A 255 -12.85 -12.75 16.57
C LEU A 255 -13.24 -11.65 17.56
N ARG A 256 -12.40 -10.64 17.70
CA ARG A 256 -12.69 -9.46 18.51
C ARG A 256 -12.86 -8.28 17.58
N SER A 257 -14.11 -7.84 17.44
CA SER A 257 -14.44 -6.82 16.45
C SER A 257 -14.87 -5.52 17.12
N THR A 258 -14.33 -4.43 16.59
CA THR A 258 -14.79 -3.07 16.86
C THR A 258 -15.50 -2.55 15.61
N ILE A 259 -16.81 -2.45 15.65
CA ILE A 259 -17.62 -1.99 14.52
C ILE A 259 -17.94 -0.52 14.70
N VAL A 260 -17.60 0.28 13.71
CA VAL A 260 -17.90 1.72 13.65
C VAL A 260 -19.13 1.95 12.77
N THR A 261 -19.98 2.87 13.19
CA THR A 261 -21.14 3.33 12.41
C THR A 261 -20.98 4.80 12.05
N LYS A 262 -21.52 5.21 10.92
CA LYS A 262 -21.59 6.62 10.49
C LYS A 262 -23.05 7.05 10.34
N GLY A 263 -23.32 8.35 10.50
CA GLY A 263 -24.59 8.97 10.17
C GLY A 263 -25.76 8.54 11.06
N ARG A 264 -25.51 8.04 12.28
CA ARG A 264 -26.60 7.76 13.21
C ARG A 264 -27.33 9.04 13.60
N ARG A 265 -28.62 8.94 13.84
CA ARG A 265 -29.43 10.07 14.27
C ARG A 265 -29.52 10.13 15.78
N VAL A 266 -29.39 11.34 16.33
CA VAL A 266 -29.61 11.60 17.77
C VAL A 266 -31.04 11.16 18.17
N GLY A 267 -31.17 10.45 19.30
CA GLY A 267 -32.46 9.95 19.80
C GLY A 267 -32.96 8.66 19.12
N LYS A 268 -32.21 8.08 18.17
CA LYS A 268 -32.48 6.75 17.61
C LYS A 268 -31.57 5.69 18.23
N SER A 269 -32.12 4.50 18.44
CA SER A 269 -31.38 3.33 18.91
C SER A 269 -31.02 2.44 17.75
N TYR A 270 -29.83 1.86 17.80
CA TYR A 270 -29.31 0.92 16.81
C TYR A 270 -28.70 -0.28 17.48
N ASN A 271 -28.75 -1.43 16.80
CA ASN A 271 -28.07 -2.66 17.23
C ASN A 271 -27.21 -3.17 16.09
N VAL A 272 -26.07 -3.79 16.45
CA VAL A 272 -25.15 -4.42 15.51
C VAL A 272 -25.08 -5.92 15.77
N GLU A 273 -25.08 -6.71 14.72
CA GLU A 273 -24.94 -8.18 14.73
C GLU A 273 -23.84 -8.59 13.78
N LEU A 274 -23.05 -9.58 14.17
CA LEU A 274 -22.01 -10.19 13.35
C LEU A 274 -22.31 -11.67 13.16
N GLU A 275 -22.23 -12.14 11.91
CA GLU A 275 -22.41 -13.54 11.53
C GLU A 275 -21.19 -14.02 10.75
N ALA A 276 -20.74 -15.26 11.00
CA ALA A 276 -19.64 -15.89 10.30
C ALA A 276 -20.06 -17.20 9.68
N SER A 277 -19.58 -17.46 8.46
CA SER A 277 -19.64 -18.74 7.77
C SER A 277 -18.26 -19.14 7.26
N PHE A 278 -18.05 -20.42 7.03
CA PHE A 278 -16.84 -20.95 6.43
C PHE A 278 -17.18 -21.94 5.31
N ALA A 279 -16.70 -21.68 4.11
CA ALA A 279 -16.99 -22.49 2.92
C ALA A 279 -18.49 -22.78 2.72
N GLY A 280 -19.34 -21.78 2.98
CA GLY A 280 -20.79 -21.88 2.88
C GLY A 280 -21.49 -22.53 4.08
N VAL A 281 -20.74 -23.04 5.06
CA VAL A 281 -21.30 -23.61 6.30
C VAL A 281 -21.43 -22.49 7.36
N PRO A 282 -22.63 -22.21 7.91
CA PRO A 282 -22.80 -21.27 9.03
C PRO A 282 -22.01 -21.74 10.24
N VAL A 283 -21.18 -20.84 10.80
CA VAL A 283 -20.30 -21.15 11.94
C VAL A 283 -20.85 -20.57 13.23
N ALA A 284 -21.08 -19.27 13.25
CA ALA A 284 -21.52 -18.57 14.45
C ALA A 284 -22.26 -17.28 14.12
N LYS A 285 -23.05 -16.81 15.08
CA LYS A 285 -23.79 -15.57 15.03
C LYS A 285 -23.79 -14.91 16.41
N SER A 286 -23.50 -13.63 16.50
CA SER A 286 -23.51 -12.91 17.77
C SER A 286 -24.93 -12.56 18.20
N ASP A 287 -25.09 -12.26 19.48
CA ASP A 287 -26.25 -11.49 19.93
C ASP A 287 -26.21 -10.09 19.32
N LYS A 288 -27.38 -9.47 19.16
CA LYS A 288 -27.48 -8.06 18.79
C LYS A 288 -26.94 -7.18 19.91
N LYS A 289 -25.93 -6.39 19.62
CA LYS A 289 -25.27 -5.47 20.55
C LYS A 289 -25.77 -4.05 20.31
N ALA A 290 -26.30 -3.43 21.36
CA ALA A 290 -26.76 -2.05 21.29
C ALA A 290 -25.58 -1.10 21.05
N LEU A 291 -25.72 -0.19 20.08
CA LEU A 291 -24.77 0.91 19.87
C LEU A 291 -24.88 1.90 21.05
N PRO A 292 -23.78 2.16 21.80
CA PRO A 292 -23.81 3.10 22.92
C PRO A 292 -24.22 4.49 22.49
N ARG A 293 -24.82 5.27 23.40
CA ARG A 293 -25.26 6.64 23.10
C ARG A 293 -24.12 7.61 22.86
N GLU A 294 -23.04 7.42 23.59
CA GLU A 294 -21.86 8.31 23.66
C GLU A 294 -20.83 8.07 22.57
N THR A 295 -20.95 6.99 21.79
CA THR A 295 -19.97 6.64 20.75
C THR A 295 -20.64 6.01 19.54
N ASP A 296 -20.03 6.16 18.38
CA ASP A 296 -20.42 5.49 17.13
C ASP A 296 -19.80 4.10 16.96
N THR A 297 -19.25 3.56 18.05
CA THR A 297 -18.45 2.32 18.07
C THR A 297 -19.07 1.31 19.01
N VAL A 298 -19.12 0.04 18.59
CA VAL A 298 -19.56 -1.08 19.43
C VAL A 298 -18.65 -2.27 19.28
N ALA A 299 -18.32 -2.94 20.40
CA ALA A 299 -17.59 -4.19 20.40
C ALA A 299 -18.54 -5.37 20.16
N VAL A 300 -18.22 -6.22 19.19
CA VAL A 300 -18.97 -7.44 18.88
C VAL A 300 -17.97 -8.59 18.70
N ASP A 301 -17.95 -9.50 19.67
CA ASP A 301 -17.06 -10.66 19.63
C ASP A 301 -17.81 -11.90 19.14
N LEU A 302 -17.09 -12.80 18.45
CA LEU A 302 -17.66 -14.01 17.86
C LEU A 302 -16.66 -15.17 17.94
N ASN A 303 -17.10 -16.34 18.38
CA ASN A 303 -16.27 -17.55 18.34
C ASN A 303 -16.49 -18.29 17.00
N VAL A 304 -15.42 -18.44 16.21
CA VAL A 304 -15.45 -19.04 14.87
C VAL A 304 -14.94 -20.48 14.81
N ARG A 305 -14.87 -21.15 15.98
CA ARG A 305 -14.56 -22.58 16.04
C ARG A 305 -15.70 -23.42 15.47
N LEU A 306 -15.42 -24.25 14.49
CA LEU A 306 -16.36 -25.18 13.90
C LEU A 306 -16.53 -26.41 14.81
N SER A 307 -17.77 -26.78 15.12
CA SER A 307 -18.11 -28.06 15.76
C SER A 307 -17.81 -29.24 14.82
N GLU A 308 -17.79 -30.47 15.35
CA GLU A 308 -17.64 -31.68 14.53
C GLU A 308 -18.75 -31.81 13.48
N GLU A 309 -19.98 -31.49 13.85
CA GLU A 309 -21.12 -31.48 12.92
C GLU A 309 -20.93 -30.47 11.79
N GLN A 310 -20.44 -29.25 12.08
CA GLN A 310 -20.17 -28.25 11.05
C GLN A 310 -19.01 -28.67 10.13
N ARG A 311 -17.94 -29.24 10.71
CA ARG A 311 -16.81 -29.76 9.91
C ARG A 311 -17.22 -30.91 8.99
N SER A 312 -18.17 -31.78 9.40
CA SER A 312 -18.69 -32.87 8.55
C SER A 312 -19.50 -32.38 7.35
N LYS A 313 -19.94 -31.12 7.36
CA LYS A 313 -20.69 -30.46 6.27
C LYS A 313 -19.79 -29.70 5.28
N LEU A 314 -18.48 -29.63 5.54
CA LEU A 314 -17.56 -28.93 4.67
C LEU A 314 -17.46 -29.60 3.30
N PRO A 315 -17.33 -28.79 2.22
CA PRO A 315 -17.09 -29.33 0.87
C PRO A 315 -15.85 -30.21 0.81
N GLN A 316 -15.92 -31.31 0.06
CA GLN A 316 -14.79 -32.24 -0.09
C GLN A 316 -13.54 -31.56 -0.69
N SER A 317 -13.72 -30.56 -1.55
CA SER A 317 -12.62 -29.76 -2.11
C SER A 317 -11.81 -29.05 -1.02
N ILE A 318 -12.50 -28.47 -0.02
CA ILE A 318 -11.83 -27.82 1.12
C ILE A 318 -11.03 -28.85 1.94
N LEU A 319 -11.61 -30.03 2.19
CA LEU A 319 -10.95 -31.08 2.98
C LEU A 319 -9.78 -31.76 2.24
N GLN A 320 -9.75 -31.71 0.90
CA GLN A 320 -8.62 -32.17 0.10
C GLN A 320 -7.44 -31.19 0.19
N ASP A 321 -7.72 -29.89 0.11
CA ASP A 321 -6.70 -28.85 0.16
C ASP A 321 -6.22 -28.59 1.59
N ALA A 322 -7.10 -28.74 2.58
CA ALA A 322 -6.83 -28.51 4.01
C ALA A 322 -7.42 -29.65 4.85
N PRO A 323 -6.74 -30.80 4.95
CA PRO A 323 -7.19 -31.94 5.75
C PRO A 323 -7.35 -31.58 7.23
N LEU A 324 -8.41 -32.09 7.88
CA LEU A 324 -8.76 -31.74 9.27
C LEU A 324 -7.72 -32.15 10.31
N ASP A 325 -6.88 -33.13 10.01
CA ASP A 325 -5.77 -33.61 10.85
C ASP A 325 -4.47 -32.81 10.61
N ASN A 326 -4.46 -31.90 9.65
CA ASN A 326 -3.32 -31.05 9.38
C ASN A 326 -3.31 -29.81 10.31
N ASP A 327 -2.38 -29.81 11.25
CA ASP A 327 -2.23 -28.74 12.25
C ASP A 327 -1.66 -27.41 11.68
N THR A 328 -1.30 -27.36 10.39
CA THR A 328 -0.99 -26.12 9.68
C THR A 328 -2.24 -25.45 9.11
N CYS A 329 -3.31 -26.19 8.91
CA CYS A 329 -4.59 -25.73 8.38
C CYS A 329 -5.64 -25.52 9.48
N TRP A 330 -5.53 -26.24 10.58
CA TRP A 330 -6.55 -26.27 11.63
C TRP A 330 -5.95 -26.20 13.03
N ARG A 331 -6.65 -25.52 13.93
CA ARG A 331 -6.35 -25.49 15.35
C ARG A 331 -7.64 -25.73 16.15
N ASP A 332 -7.85 -26.96 16.63
CA ASP A 332 -9.03 -27.34 17.42
C ASP A 332 -10.37 -26.88 16.78
N GLY A 333 -10.54 -27.05 15.48
CA GLY A 333 -11.74 -26.64 14.75
C GLY A 333 -11.73 -25.18 14.27
N VAL A 334 -10.66 -24.44 14.49
CA VAL A 334 -10.43 -23.12 13.88
C VAL A 334 -9.69 -23.30 12.55
N ALA A 335 -10.25 -22.85 11.43
CA ALA A 335 -9.59 -22.84 10.14
C ALA A 335 -8.52 -21.72 10.11
N LEU A 336 -7.27 -22.10 9.84
CA LEU A 336 -6.14 -21.17 9.86
C LEU A 336 -5.83 -20.64 8.47
N TRP A 337 -5.50 -19.35 8.39
CA TRP A 337 -4.98 -18.73 7.17
C TRP A 337 -3.47 -18.82 7.12
N SER A 338 -2.93 -19.23 5.97
CA SER A 338 -1.50 -19.16 5.62
C SER A 338 -1.34 -19.01 4.11
N PRO A 339 -0.14 -18.70 3.59
CA PRO A 339 0.11 -18.67 2.15
C PRO A 339 -0.16 -19.98 1.42
N GLU A 340 0.04 -21.10 2.09
CA GLU A 340 -0.21 -22.46 1.57
C GLU A 340 -1.70 -22.82 1.63
N HIS A 341 -2.38 -22.32 2.65
CA HIS A 341 -3.80 -22.62 2.94
C HIS A 341 -4.54 -21.32 3.27
N PRO A 342 -4.92 -20.51 2.25
CA PRO A 342 -5.54 -19.19 2.46
C PRO A 342 -7.03 -19.30 2.85
N GLN A 343 -7.30 -19.93 3.99
CA GLN A 343 -8.66 -20.15 4.47
C GLN A 343 -9.25 -18.87 5.05
N LEU A 344 -10.40 -18.46 4.53
CA LEU A 344 -11.11 -17.26 4.92
C LEU A 344 -12.51 -17.60 5.43
N TYR A 345 -12.90 -16.95 6.52
CA TYR A 345 -14.28 -16.89 6.98
C TYR A 345 -14.99 -15.76 6.26
N ASP A 346 -16.20 -16.01 5.77
CA ASP A 346 -17.11 -14.98 5.29
C ASP A 346 -17.84 -14.36 6.48
N LEU A 347 -17.87 -13.04 6.56
CA LEU A 347 -18.51 -12.28 7.62
C LEU A 347 -19.64 -11.42 7.05
N VAL A 348 -20.75 -11.38 7.77
CA VAL A 348 -21.86 -10.45 7.51
C VAL A 348 -22.09 -9.60 8.76
N ILE A 349 -21.99 -8.28 8.59
CA ILE A 349 -22.26 -7.30 9.62
C ILE A 349 -23.61 -6.66 9.32
N ARG A 350 -24.53 -6.65 10.27
CA ARG A 350 -25.86 -6.02 10.11
C ARG A 350 -26.08 -4.91 11.13
N LEU A 351 -26.62 -3.82 10.66
CA LEU A 351 -27.09 -2.70 11.49
C LEU A 351 -28.62 -2.70 11.50
N TYR A 352 -29.20 -2.71 12.70
CA TYR A 352 -30.64 -2.72 12.93
C TYR A 352 -31.09 -1.38 13.51
N ASP A 353 -32.30 -0.95 13.17
CA ASP A 353 -33.00 0.15 13.83
C ASP A 353 -33.77 -0.32 15.09
N SER A 354 -34.44 0.62 15.74
CA SER A 354 -35.24 0.37 16.94
C SER A 354 -36.47 -0.53 16.73
N SER A 355 -36.89 -0.76 15.50
CA SER A 355 -37.98 -1.66 15.12
C SER A 355 -37.48 -3.07 14.73
N ASP A 356 -36.20 -3.34 14.95
CA ASP A 356 -35.53 -4.59 14.61
C ASP A 356 -35.41 -4.85 13.10
N LYS A 357 -35.53 -3.80 12.30
CA LYS A 357 -35.35 -3.85 10.83
C LYS A 357 -33.88 -3.67 10.49
N VAL A 358 -33.34 -4.53 9.60
CA VAL A 358 -32.02 -4.32 8.99
C VAL A 358 -32.08 -3.07 8.13
N ILE A 359 -31.21 -2.11 8.45
CA ILE A 359 -31.08 -0.83 7.71
C ILE A 359 -29.78 -0.77 6.92
N ASP A 360 -28.79 -1.58 7.28
CA ASP A 360 -27.55 -1.75 6.53
C ASP A 360 -26.97 -3.15 6.73
N GLU A 361 -26.42 -3.73 5.67
CA GLU A 361 -25.73 -5.02 5.69
C GLU A 361 -24.45 -4.93 4.87
N VAL A 362 -23.36 -5.42 5.43
CA VAL A 362 -22.05 -5.46 4.78
C VAL A 362 -21.47 -6.85 4.83
N LYS A 363 -20.89 -7.28 3.72
CA LYS A 363 -20.12 -8.52 3.60
C LYS A 363 -18.63 -8.20 3.56
N THR A 364 -17.85 -8.97 4.30
CA THR A 364 -16.38 -8.92 4.32
C THR A 364 -15.82 -10.30 4.61
N THR A 365 -14.51 -10.43 4.67
CA THR A 365 -13.84 -11.69 5.01
C THR A 365 -12.80 -11.47 6.10
N THR A 366 -12.40 -12.54 6.78
CA THR A 366 -11.25 -12.55 7.70
C THR A 366 -10.55 -13.90 7.68
N GLY A 367 -9.25 -13.93 7.96
CA GLY A 367 -8.46 -15.15 8.10
C GLY A 367 -7.89 -15.26 9.51
N MET A 368 -8.18 -16.36 10.20
CA MET A 368 -7.62 -16.64 11.52
C MET A 368 -6.15 -16.98 11.40
N ARG A 369 -5.27 -16.15 11.97
CA ARG A 369 -3.82 -16.39 12.01
C ARG A 369 -3.18 -15.69 13.18
N SER A 370 -2.09 -16.26 13.72
CA SER A 370 -1.22 -15.58 14.69
C SER A 370 0.15 -15.30 14.11
N ILE A 371 0.76 -14.21 14.55
CA ILE A 371 2.14 -13.82 14.24
C ILE A 371 2.88 -13.65 15.57
N ASP A 372 4.08 -14.23 15.67
CA ASP A 372 4.90 -14.08 16.85
C ASP A 372 6.40 -13.91 16.48
N TRP A 373 7.01 -12.90 17.06
CA TRP A 373 8.43 -12.54 16.91
C TRP A 373 9.12 -12.35 18.26
N THR A 374 8.41 -12.68 19.36
CA THR A 374 8.79 -12.26 20.72
C THR A 374 9.44 -13.37 21.57
N LYS A 375 9.55 -14.59 21.03
CA LYS A 375 10.10 -15.74 21.80
C LYS A 375 11.60 -15.62 22.14
N GLY A 376 12.31 -14.71 21.51
CA GLY A 376 13.72 -14.46 21.81
C GLY A 376 14.70 -15.50 21.25
N ASP A 377 14.31 -16.23 20.23
CA ASP A 377 15.09 -17.28 19.56
C ASP A 377 15.49 -16.94 18.11
N GLY A 378 15.29 -15.69 17.70
CA GLY A 378 15.65 -15.20 16.37
C GLY A 378 14.67 -15.60 15.27
N LEU A 379 13.53 -16.21 15.61
CA LEU A 379 12.59 -16.73 14.61
C LEU A 379 11.30 -15.90 14.56
N TRP A 380 10.83 -15.68 13.36
CA TRP A 380 9.48 -15.19 13.08
C TRP A 380 8.54 -16.38 12.87
N ARG A 381 7.31 -16.29 13.39
CA ARG A 381 6.34 -17.39 13.36
C ARG A 381 5.01 -16.97 12.78
N LEU A 382 4.43 -17.90 12.01
CA LEU A 382 3.05 -17.89 11.58
C LEU A 382 2.33 -19.09 12.19
N ASN A 383 1.19 -18.85 12.84
CA ASN A 383 0.39 -19.91 13.48
C ASN A 383 1.23 -20.80 14.44
N ASP A 384 2.03 -20.14 15.29
CA ASP A 384 2.96 -20.71 16.28
C ASP A 384 4.20 -21.41 15.71
N LYS A 385 4.26 -21.66 14.39
CA LYS A 385 5.35 -22.38 13.75
C LYS A 385 6.37 -21.41 13.15
N PRO A 386 7.69 -21.70 13.25
CA PRO A 386 8.70 -20.97 12.49
C PRO A 386 8.31 -20.93 11.02
N TYR A 387 8.36 -19.76 10.43
CA TYR A 387 7.96 -19.54 9.03
C TYR A 387 9.00 -18.68 8.32
N PHE A 388 9.52 -19.20 7.20
CA PHE A 388 10.47 -18.45 6.39
C PHE A 388 9.73 -17.58 5.37
N GLN A 389 9.98 -16.28 5.39
CA GLN A 389 9.41 -15.34 4.44
C GLN A 389 10.35 -15.16 3.25
N ALA A 390 9.99 -15.73 2.10
CA ALA A 390 10.68 -15.53 0.83
C ALA A 390 9.93 -14.48 0.01
N LEU A 391 10.33 -13.22 0.13
CA LEU A 391 9.62 -12.08 -0.43
C LEU A 391 10.37 -11.47 -1.61
N CYS A 392 9.66 -10.68 -2.41
CA CYS A 392 10.26 -9.72 -3.35
C CYS A 392 9.90 -8.27 -2.99
N LEU A 393 10.72 -7.35 -3.46
CA LEU A 393 10.37 -5.94 -3.52
C LEU A 393 9.35 -5.75 -4.65
N ASP A 394 8.20 -5.16 -4.35
CA ASP A 394 7.15 -4.87 -5.31
C ASP A 394 6.74 -3.40 -5.22
N GLN A 395 7.02 -2.64 -6.26
CA GLN A 395 6.77 -1.21 -6.31
C GLN A 395 5.45 -0.85 -6.99
N GLY A 396 4.80 -1.80 -7.69
CA GLY A 396 3.49 -1.61 -8.32
C GLY A 396 3.49 -0.51 -9.38
N TYR A 397 4.35 -0.63 -10.39
CA TYR A 397 4.40 0.23 -11.57
C TYR A 397 4.20 -0.58 -12.84
N TRP A 398 3.58 0.02 -13.86
CA TRP A 398 3.33 -0.59 -15.17
C TRP A 398 3.70 0.36 -16.31
N PRO A 399 4.03 -0.14 -17.51
CA PRO A 399 4.60 0.68 -18.60
C PRO A 399 3.79 1.91 -18.99
N ASP A 400 2.50 1.73 -19.24
CA ASP A 400 1.65 2.77 -19.80
C ASP A 400 0.78 3.50 -18.77
N THR A 401 0.84 3.06 -17.51
CA THR A 401 -0.09 3.51 -16.46
C THR A 401 0.59 3.91 -15.16
N PHE A 402 1.89 3.68 -15.02
CA PHE A 402 2.73 3.97 -13.84
C PHE A 402 2.18 3.35 -12.56
N MET A 403 1.84 4.16 -11.57
CA MET A 403 1.33 3.67 -10.27
C MET A 403 -0.07 3.04 -10.36
N THR A 404 -0.81 3.30 -11.43
CA THR A 404 -2.16 2.76 -11.61
C THR A 404 -2.11 1.40 -12.29
N PRO A 405 -2.74 0.33 -11.76
CA PRO A 405 -2.80 -0.93 -12.48
C PRO A 405 -3.55 -0.76 -13.80
N PRO A 406 -3.08 -1.34 -14.92
CA PRO A 406 -3.76 -1.25 -16.22
C PRO A 406 -5.20 -1.77 -16.18
N THR A 407 -5.41 -2.85 -15.44
CA THR A 407 -6.71 -3.43 -15.12
C THR A 407 -6.73 -3.91 -13.67
N PRO A 408 -7.90 -4.10 -13.06
CA PRO A 408 -8.00 -4.69 -11.73
C PRO A 408 -7.32 -6.07 -11.61
N GLU A 409 -7.33 -6.85 -12.68
CA GLU A 409 -6.72 -8.17 -12.77
C GLU A 409 -5.19 -8.12 -12.74
N SER A 410 -4.57 -7.00 -13.13
CA SER A 410 -3.11 -6.83 -13.12
C SER A 410 -2.52 -6.99 -11.72
N LEU A 411 -3.23 -6.54 -10.69
CA LEU A 411 -2.83 -6.71 -9.28
C LEU A 411 -2.79 -8.19 -8.87
N LYS A 412 -3.76 -8.98 -9.33
CA LYS A 412 -3.79 -10.43 -9.12
C LYS A 412 -2.64 -11.11 -9.86
N THR A 413 -2.38 -10.69 -11.09
CA THR A 413 -1.33 -11.23 -11.95
C THR A 413 0.04 -11.07 -11.30
N ASP A 414 0.37 -9.91 -10.74
CA ASP A 414 1.67 -9.69 -10.07
C ASP A 414 1.88 -10.64 -8.88
N ILE A 415 0.83 -10.94 -8.09
CA ILE A 415 0.87 -11.95 -7.04
C ILE A 415 1.13 -13.36 -7.63
N GLU A 416 0.41 -13.73 -8.68
CA GLU A 416 0.57 -15.04 -9.35
C GLU A 416 1.97 -15.20 -9.94
N LEU A 417 2.53 -14.15 -10.53
CA LEU A 417 3.90 -14.13 -11.05
C LEU A 417 4.94 -14.29 -9.95
N ALA A 418 4.79 -13.60 -8.83
CA ALA A 418 5.67 -13.76 -7.66
C ALA A 418 5.62 -15.21 -7.13
N LYS A 419 4.43 -15.77 -6.95
CA LYS A 419 4.24 -17.17 -6.52
C LYS A 419 4.81 -18.19 -7.53
N LYS A 420 4.76 -17.88 -8.82
CA LYS A 420 5.37 -18.70 -9.88
C LYS A 420 6.87 -18.78 -9.74
N MET A 421 7.55 -17.73 -9.27
CA MET A 421 8.98 -17.72 -8.95
C MET A 421 9.32 -18.43 -7.61
N GLY A 422 8.33 -18.88 -6.85
CA GLY A 422 8.53 -19.53 -5.54
C GLY A 422 8.53 -18.57 -4.35
N LEU A 423 8.14 -17.32 -4.56
CA LEU A 423 7.99 -16.33 -3.52
C LEU A 423 6.65 -16.48 -2.80
N ASN A 424 6.61 -16.25 -1.48
CA ASN A 424 5.39 -16.36 -0.67
C ASN A 424 4.85 -15.01 -0.20
N GLY A 425 5.43 -13.89 -0.67
CA GLY A 425 4.99 -12.55 -0.33
C GLY A 425 5.83 -11.44 -0.96
N CYS A 426 5.51 -10.21 -0.60
CA CYS A 426 6.26 -9.02 -0.99
C CYS A 426 6.39 -8.01 0.14
N ARG A 427 7.38 -7.14 0.02
CA ARG A 427 7.38 -5.82 0.63
C ARG A 427 6.82 -4.85 -0.41
N LYS A 428 5.63 -4.28 -0.14
CA LYS A 428 5.00 -3.31 -1.05
C LYS A 428 5.68 -1.97 -0.87
N HIS A 429 6.67 -1.70 -1.73
CA HIS A 429 7.71 -0.72 -1.49
C HIS A 429 7.28 0.70 -1.83
N GLN A 430 7.42 1.61 -0.86
CA GLN A 430 7.22 3.05 -1.02
C GLN A 430 5.84 3.43 -1.59
N LYS A 431 4.82 2.59 -1.35
CA LYS A 431 3.48 2.74 -1.91
C LYS A 431 2.43 2.07 -1.02
N VAL A 432 1.31 2.74 -0.81
CA VAL A 432 0.08 2.10 -0.33
C VAL A 432 -0.71 1.66 -1.55
N GLU A 433 -0.92 0.37 -1.71
CA GLU A 433 -1.52 -0.19 -2.93
C GLU A 433 -3.05 -0.11 -2.91
N ASP A 434 -3.67 -0.28 -4.08
CA ASP A 434 -5.11 -0.40 -4.23
C ASP A 434 -5.67 -1.52 -3.32
N PRO A 435 -6.79 -1.31 -2.60
CA PRO A 435 -7.40 -2.32 -1.73
C PRO A 435 -7.64 -3.68 -2.39
N LEU A 436 -7.82 -3.70 -3.70
CA LEU A 436 -7.98 -4.92 -4.47
C LEU A 436 -6.73 -5.82 -4.45
N PHE A 437 -5.53 -5.25 -4.31
CA PHE A 437 -4.30 -6.03 -4.16
C PHE A 437 -4.34 -6.87 -2.87
N TYR A 438 -4.71 -6.27 -1.75
CA TYR A 438 -4.79 -6.97 -0.46
C TYR A 438 -5.91 -8.02 -0.46
N TYR A 439 -7.04 -7.73 -1.11
CA TYR A 439 -8.10 -8.71 -1.31
C TYR A 439 -7.61 -9.96 -2.06
N TRP A 440 -6.81 -9.79 -3.12
CA TRP A 440 -6.21 -10.93 -3.83
C TRP A 440 -5.10 -11.60 -3.02
N ALA A 441 -4.30 -10.85 -2.27
CA ALA A 441 -3.29 -11.40 -1.38
C ALA A 441 -3.91 -12.30 -0.31
N ASP A 442 -5.04 -11.90 0.28
CA ASP A 442 -5.79 -12.73 1.23
C ASP A 442 -6.27 -14.03 0.59
N LYS A 443 -6.84 -13.96 -0.62
CA LYS A 443 -7.44 -15.11 -1.32
C LYS A 443 -6.43 -16.07 -1.93
N LEU A 444 -5.31 -15.55 -2.40
CA LEU A 444 -4.27 -16.36 -3.04
C LEU A 444 -3.21 -16.85 -2.05
N GLY A 445 -3.25 -16.39 -0.81
CA GLY A 445 -2.23 -16.71 0.18
C GLY A 445 -0.90 -16.07 -0.16
N TYR A 446 -0.74 -14.77 0.14
CA TYR A 446 0.45 -13.99 -0.18
C TYR A 446 0.74 -13.01 0.94
N LEU A 447 1.93 -13.09 1.54
CA LEU A 447 2.32 -12.19 2.63
C LEU A 447 2.60 -10.79 2.10
N VAL A 448 2.17 -9.78 2.82
CA VAL A 448 2.41 -8.38 2.46
C VAL A 448 3.01 -7.63 3.65
N TRP A 449 4.13 -6.95 3.44
CA TRP A 449 4.60 -5.90 4.33
C TRP A 449 3.99 -4.58 3.86
N GLY A 450 3.19 -3.96 4.74
CA GLY A 450 2.58 -2.67 4.48
C GLY A 450 3.58 -1.55 4.73
N GLU A 451 3.84 -0.75 3.70
CA GLU A 451 4.83 0.32 3.70
C GLU A 451 4.22 1.65 3.28
N MET A 452 4.86 2.75 3.65
CA MET A 452 4.45 4.10 3.28
C MET A 452 5.40 4.71 2.26
N ALA A 453 4.88 5.55 1.38
CA ALA A 453 5.67 6.45 0.55
C ALA A 453 6.42 7.46 1.43
N ASN A 454 7.75 7.52 1.34
CA ASN A 454 8.52 8.48 2.12
C ASN A 454 8.59 9.85 1.43
N ALA A 455 8.83 10.90 2.21
CA ALA A 455 9.32 12.19 1.74
C ALA A 455 10.86 12.21 1.79
N TYR A 456 11.48 13.30 1.34
CA TYR A 456 12.95 13.39 1.21
C TYR A 456 13.56 14.52 2.01
N GLN A 457 12.73 15.36 2.64
CA GLN A 457 13.19 16.45 3.50
C GLN A 457 12.39 16.46 4.81
N PHE A 458 13.10 16.35 5.94
CA PHE A 458 12.50 16.45 7.27
C PHE A 458 12.07 17.88 7.56
N SER A 459 10.85 18.05 8.05
CA SER A 459 10.28 19.31 8.51
C SER A 459 9.09 19.05 9.43
N GLN A 460 8.60 20.08 10.11
CA GLN A 460 7.36 19.98 10.88
C GLN A 460 6.17 19.61 9.98
N GLU A 461 6.13 20.18 8.78
CA GLU A 461 5.08 19.89 7.82
C GLU A 461 5.13 18.42 7.34
N TYR A 462 6.34 17.87 7.10
CA TYR A 462 6.50 16.45 6.82
C TYR A 462 5.93 15.58 7.95
N VAL A 463 6.24 15.89 9.20
CA VAL A 463 5.74 15.16 10.38
C VAL A 463 4.21 15.11 10.39
N GLU A 464 3.55 16.26 10.17
CA GLU A 464 2.09 16.35 10.16
C GLU A 464 1.47 15.54 9.01
N ARG A 465 1.96 15.73 7.78
CA ARG A 465 1.50 15.02 6.57
C ARG A 465 1.65 13.52 6.70
N PHE A 466 2.84 13.09 7.09
CA PHE A 466 3.18 11.67 7.17
C PHE A 466 2.37 10.94 8.25
N ASN A 467 2.22 11.54 9.43
CA ASN A 467 1.44 10.94 10.52
C ASN A 467 -0.04 10.76 10.14
N ALA A 468 -0.63 11.76 9.48
CA ALA A 468 -2.02 11.68 9.01
C ALA A 468 -2.18 10.53 8.02
N GLU A 469 -1.38 10.53 6.96
CA GLU A 469 -1.49 9.58 5.87
C GLU A 469 -1.10 8.16 6.29
N TRP A 470 -0.05 8.00 7.13
CA TRP A 470 0.32 6.70 7.70
C TRP A 470 -0.80 6.09 8.57
N THR A 471 -1.47 6.92 9.37
CA THR A 471 -2.62 6.48 10.17
C THR A 471 -3.74 5.93 9.29
N GLU A 472 -4.05 6.61 8.19
CA GLU A 472 -5.07 6.20 7.22
C GLU A 472 -4.63 4.94 6.46
N ALA A 473 -3.36 4.84 6.07
CA ALA A 473 -2.80 3.68 5.40
C ALA A 473 -2.89 2.41 6.26
N VAL A 474 -2.51 2.49 7.54
CA VAL A 474 -2.64 1.35 8.47
C VAL A 474 -4.10 0.94 8.62
N LYS A 475 -5.01 1.90 8.83
CA LYS A 475 -6.45 1.62 8.98
C LYS A 475 -7.04 0.97 7.72
N LEU A 476 -6.64 1.43 6.54
CA LEU A 476 -7.14 0.91 5.26
C LEU A 476 -7.01 -0.61 5.20
N VAL A 477 -5.84 -1.15 5.57
CA VAL A 477 -5.50 -2.55 5.34
C VAL A 477 -5.40 -3.41 6.62
N ILE A 478 -5.73 -2.86 7.78
CA ILE A 478 -5.58 -3.54 9.08
C ILE A 478 -6.34 -4.86 9.19
N ASN A 479 -7.46 -5.02 8.46
CA ASN A 479 -8.31 -6.22 8.50
C ASN A 479 -7.82 -7.35 7.59
N HIS A 480 -6.81 -7.10 6.74
CA HIS A 480 -6.30 -8.11 5.82
C HIS A 480 -5.35 -9.09 6.53
N PRO A 481 -5.63 -10.40 6.53
CA PRO A 481 -4.73 -11.40 7.13
C PRO A 481 -3.38 -11.50 6.40
N SER A 482 -3.33 -11.16 5.11
CA SER A 482 -2.11 -11.13 4.30
C SER A 482 -1.08 -10.10 4.78
N VAL A 483 -1.50 -8.99 5.37
CA VAL A 483 -0.59 -7.99 5.94
C VAL A 483 0.03 -8.52 7.23
N VAL A 484 1.36 -8.63 7.28
CA VAL A 484 2.07 -9.29 8.39
C VAL A 484 3.10 -8.42 9.11
N THR A 485 3.55 -7.34 8.48
CA THR A 485 4.54 -6.41 9.05
C THR A 485 4.23 -4.99 8.59
N TRP A 486 4.47 -4.01 9.47
CA TRP A 486 4.36 -2.59 9.15
C TRP A 486 5.75 -1.98 8.99
N THR A 487 5.95 -1.20 7.92
CA THR A 487 7.21 -0.53 7.61
C THR A 487 6.94 0.95 7.30
N PRO A 488 6.90 1.84 8.29
CA PRO A 488 6.64 3.26 8.05
C PRO A 488 7.75 3.93 7.25
N VAL A 489 9.03 3.61 7.50
CA VAL A 489 10.17 4.30 6.87
C VAL A 489 11.08 3.29 6.19
N ASN A 490 11.62 3.67 5.04
CA ASN A 490 12.65 2.95 4.32
C ASN A 490 13.94 3.76 4.24
N GLU A 491 15.09 3.14 4.59
CA GLU A 491 16.44 3.66 4.33
C GLU A 491 16.69 5.11 4.80
N SER A 492 16.04 5.50 5.87
CA SER A 492 16.15 6.88 6.41
C SER A 492 15.77 7.99 5.42
N TRP A 493 15.00 7.67 4.35
CA TRP A 493 14.53 8.70 3.44
C TRP A 493 13.72 9.77 4.18
N GLY A 494 14.11 11.04 4.01
CA GLY A 494 13.57 12.16 4.75
C GLY A 494 14.29 12.45 6.08
N TYR A 495 15.15 11.55 6.56
CA TYR A 495 15.83 11.64 7.87
C TYR A 495 17.35 11.72 7.69
N GLY A 496 17.84 12.83 7.13
CA GLY A 496 19.26 12.98 6.78
C GLY A 496 20.24 13.06 7.97
N SER A 497 19.76 13.15 9.21
CA SER A 497 20.58 13.38 10.41
C SER A 497 20.21 12.50 11.60
N LEU A 498 19.71 11.28 11.38
CA LEU A 498 19.37 10.35 12.48
C LEU A 498 20.52 10.10 13.44
N LYS A 499 21.76 10.20 12.96
CA LYS A 499 22.97 10.01 13.77
C LYS A 499 23.05 10.97 14.96
N ASP A 500 22.58 12.21 14.82
CA ASP A 500 22.78 13.29 15.79
C ASP A 500 21.56 14.19 16.01
N ASN A 501 20.42 13.93 15.35
CA ASN A 501 19.20 14.71 15.48
C ASN A 501 18.11 13.96 16.26
N VAL A 502 17.80 14.44 17.45
CA VAL A 502 16.82 13.85 18.35
C VAL A 502 15.40 13.98 17.82
N ASP A 503 15.05 15.07 17.13
CA ASP A 503 13.69 15.28 16.61
C ASP A 503 13.35 14.27 15.52
N GLN A 504 14.30 13.96 14.64
CA GLN A 504 14.15 12.92 13.64
C GLN A 504 13.94 11.53 14.28
N ARG A 505 14.75 11.20 15.31
CA ARG A 505 14.58 9.95 16.07
C ARG A 505 13.23 9.89 16.78
N ASN A 506 12.78 10.99 17.36
CA ASN A 506 11.49 11.07 18.04
C ASN A 506 10.33 10.87 17.08
N HIS A 507 10.43 11.34 15.85
CA HIS A 507 9.37 11.05 14.85
C HIS A 507 9.31 9.55 14.50
N ILE A 508 10.43 8.87 14.32
CA ILE A 508 10.44 7.40 14.11
C ILE A 508 9.86 6.66 15.32
N ARG A 509 10.20 7.09 16.56
CA ARG A 509 9.57 6.54 17.79
C ARG A 509 8.07 6.78 17.81
N GLN A 510 7.64 7.98 17.43
CA GLN A 510 6.22 8.31 17.33
C GLN A 510 5.50 7.39 16.33
N LEU A 511 6.06 7.18 15.13
CA LEU A 511 5.50 6.27 14.12
C LEU A 511 5.40 4.84 14.65
N TYR A 512 6.41 4.35 15.36
CA TYR A 512 6.38 3.03 15.99
C TYR A 512 5.23 2.90 17.00
N TYR A 513 5.12 3.83 17.96
CA TYR A 513 4.08 3.76 18.99
C TYR A 513 2.69 4.10 18.46
N LEU A 514 2.57 4.98 17.47
CA LEU A 514 1.33 5.22 16.74
C LEU A 514 0.84 3.92 16.09
N THR A 515 1.71 3.23 15.39
CA THR A 515 1.38 1.94 14.74
C THR A 515 0.98 0.89 15.79
N LYS A 516 1.72 0.77 16.91
CA LYS A 516 1.36 -0.14 18.03
C LYS A 516 0.01 0.20 18.65
N SER A 517 -0.38 1.47 18.69
CA SER A 517 -1.68 1.88 19.22
C SER A 517 -2.84 1.52 18.29
N LEU A 518 -2.60 1.48 16.99
CA LEU A 518 -3.57 1.05 15.97
C LEU A 518 -3.62 -0.48 15.87
N ASP A 519 -2.45 -1.12 15.82
CA ASP A 519 -2.30 -2.56 15.67
C ASP A 519 -1.10 -3.11 16.43
N ASN A 520 -1.37 -3.89 17.45
CA ASN A 520 -0.36 -4.60 18.27
C ASN A 520 -0.19 -6.07 17.89
N THR A 521 -0.83 -6.52 16.80
CA THR A 521 -0.84 -7.94 16.39
C THR A 521 0.22 -8.27 15.32
N ARG A 522 0.92 -7.26 14.82
CA ARG A 522 1.95 -7.38 13.77
C ARG A 522 3.27 -6.79 14.23
N SER A 523 4.37 -7.32 13.68
CA SER A 523 5.70 -6.73 13.87
C SER A 523 5.82 -5.37 13.18
N ILE A 524 6.65 -4.49 13.73
CA ILE A 524 6.99 -3.21 13.14
C ILE A 524 8.48 -3.18 12.84
N ASN A 525 8.80 -2.87 11.59
CA ASN A 525 10.11 -2.55 11.10
C ASN A 525 10.17 -1.02 10.94
N ASP A 526 10.73 -0.33 11.91
CA ASP A 526 10.64 1.13 12.07
C ASP A 526 11.26 1.91 10.91
N ASN A 527 12.44 1.49 10.48
CA ASN A 527 13.24 2.05 9.40
C ASN A 527 13.97 0.91 8.68
N CYS A 528 13.46 0.52 7.53
CA CYS A 528 13.91 -0.67 6.84
C CYS A 528 15.33 -0.49 6.31
N GLY A 529 16.24 -1.38 6.68
CA GLY A 529 17.56 -1.48 6.09
C GLY A 529 18.72 -1.01 6.93
N TRP A 530 18.60 0.08 7.69
CA TRP A 530 19.61 0.63 8.61
C TRP A 530 19.07 1.72 9.54
N GLU A 531 19.92 2.22 10.45
CA GLU A 531 19.62 3.30 11.39
C GLU A 531 18.34 3.09 12.20
N HIS A 532 18.10 1.83 12.62
CA HIS A 532 16.99 1.51 13.51
C HIS A 532 17.03 2.36 14.79
N VAL A 533 15.87 2.92 15.14
CA VAL A 533 15.68 3.72 16.36
C VAL A 533 14.94 2.91 17.43
N ILE A 534 13.86 2.24 17.04
CA ILE A 534 13.06 1.35 17.87
C ILE A 534 12.30 0.36 16.98
N THR A 535 12.65 -0.92 17.02
CA THR A 535 12.12 -1.91 16.08
C THR A 535 11.81 -3.24 16.76
N ASP A 536 10.90 -4.00 16.16
CA ASP A 536 10.64 -5.40 16.51
C ASP A 536 11.58 -6.37 15.79
N LEU A 537 12.09 -5.97 14.63
CA LEU A 537 12.89 -6.78 13.72
C LEU A 537 14.26 -6.13 13.51
N THR A 538 15.29 -6.92 13.28
CA THR A 538 16.58 -6.43 12.80
C THR A 538 16.64 -6.63 11.30
N THR A 539 16.53 -5.56 10.53
CA THR A 539 16.54 -5.60 9.07
C THR A 539 17.77 -4.93 8.50
N PHE A 540 18.29 -5.45 7.40
CA PHE A 540 19.44 -4.86 6.72
C PHE A 540 19.30 -4.99 5.20
N HIS A 541 19.96 -4.09 4.47
CA HIS A 541 20.12 -4.13 3.03
C HIS A 541 21.56 -4.41 2.68
N ASP A 542 21.81 -5.37 1.80
CA ASP A 542 23.17 -5.73 1.35
C ASP A 542 23.14 -6.22 -0.10
N TYR A 543 23.55 -5.36 -1.01
CA TYR A 543 23.63 -5.65 -2.45
C TYR A 543 24.98 -6.22 -2.88
N SER A 544 25.80 -6.68 -1.94
CA SER A 544 27.04 -7.42 -2.26
C SER A 544 26.71 -8.67 -3.07
N ASP A 545 27.50 -8.93 -4.10
CA ASP A 545 27.39 -10.15 -4.92
C ASP A 545 28.47 -11.16 -4.50
N GLY A 546 28.14 -12.44 -4.61
CA GLY A 546 29.09 -13.51 -4.32
C GLY A 546 29.23 -13.87 -2.84
N PRO A 547 30.45 -14.29 -2.42
CA PRO A 547 30.69 -14.80 -1.07
C PRO A 547 30.61 -13.73 0.02
N GLU A 548 30.61 -12.45 -0.33
CA GLU A 548 30.52 -11.34 0.62
C GLU A 548 29.15 -11.32 1.32
N LEU A 549 28.07 -11.54 0.58
CA LEU A 549 26.72 -11.61 1.17
C LEU A 549 26.58 -12.79 2.14
N GLU A 550 27.06 -13.98 1.74
CA GLU A 550 27.07 -15.17 2.61
C GLU A 550 27.85 -14.91 3.89
N LYS A 551 29.05 -14.32 3.77
CA LYS A 551 29.87 -13.94 4.92
C LYS A 551 29.16 -12.95 5.85
N THR A 552 28.47 -11.95 5.30
CA THR A 552 27.65 -11.02 6.08
C THR A 552 26.56 -11.78 6.82
N CYS A 553 25.78 -12.59 6.13
CA CYS A 553 24.65 -13.33 6.70
C CYS A 553 25.07 -14.42 7.70
N ALA A 554 26.35 -14.85 7.71
CA ALA A 554 26.90 -15.79 8.66
C ALA A 554 27.38 -15.16 9.98
N SER A 555 27.33 -13.83 10.11
CA SER A 555 27.85 -13.12 11.29
C SER A 555 26.92 -12.03 11.74
N LEU A 556 26.38 -12.15 12.95
CA LEU A 556 25.53 -11.12 13.54
C LEU A 556 26.26 -9.78 13.68
N ASP A 557 27.56 -9.80 13.98
CA ASP A 557 28.39 -8.58 14.07
C ASP A 557 28.50 -7.89 12.70
N LEU A 558 28.63 -8.66 11.61
CA LEU A 558 28.65 -8.08 10.26
C LEU A 558 27.27 -7.58 9.84
N ILE A 559 26.19 -8.29 10.20
CA ILE A 559 24.82 -7.84 9.95
C ILE A 559 24.52 -6.53 10.68
N THR A 560 24.90 -6.43 11.96
CA THR A 560 24.64 -5.25 12.80
C THR A 560 25.68 -4.16 12.68
N GLY A 561 26.74 -4.40 11.92
CA GLY A 561 27.75 -3.42 11.58
C GLY A 561 27.26 -2.39 10.56
N GLN A 562 28.19 -1.54 10.10
CA GLN A 562 27.86 -0.52 9.10
C GLN A 562 27.56 -1.15 7.72
N LYS A 563 26.58 -0.57 7.04
CA LYS A 563 26.20 -0.88 5.66
C LYS A 563 26.20 0.40 4.84
N ALA A 564 26.88 0.40 3.70
CA ALA A 564 27.01 1.58 2.84
C ALA A 564 27.42 2.86 3.61
N GLY A 565 28.27 2.73 4.63
CA GLY A 565 28.72 3.83 5.48
C GLY A 565 27.73 4.28 6.55
N ARG A 566 26.60 3.60 6.73
CA ARG A 566 25.59 3.88 7.74
C ARG A 566 25.58 2.85 8.85
N ASP A 567 25.31 3.31 10.07
CA ASP A 567 25.15 2.43 11.22
C ASP A 567 23.83 1.65 11.09
N MET A 568 23.80 0.39 11.51
CA MET A 568 22.58 -0.42 11.48
C MET A 568 21.57 0.04 12.55
N PHE A 569 22.08 0.56 13.66
CA PHE A 569 21.29 1.14 14.75
C PHE A 569 21.85 2.52 15.06
N VAL A 570 20.96 3.48 15.37
CA VAL A 570 21.41 4.83 15.71
C VAL A 570 22.38 4.83 16.89
N PRO A 571 23.53 5.53 16.82
CA PRO A 571 24.51 5.57 17.89
C PRO A 571 24.01 6.42 19.06
N ALA A 572 24.69 6.35 20.21
CA ALA A 572 24.44 7.24 21.34
C ALA A 572 24.76 8.71 20.96
N ILE A 573 23.95 9.64 21.45
CA ILE A 573 24.24 11.08 21.43
C ILE A 573 24.76 11.45 22.83
N PRO A 574 26.06 11.74 23.00
CA PRO A 574 26.65 11.95 24.32
C PRO A 574 25.92 13.02 25.13
N GLY A 575 25.52 12.67 26.35
CA GLY A 575 24.81 13.57 27.26
C GLY A 575 23.34 13.84 26.92
N VAL A 576 22.79 13.22 25.88
CA VAL A 576 21.42 13.43 25.40
C VAL A 576 20.61 12.13 25.45
N GLU A 577 21.04 11.07 24.74
CA GLU A 577 20.35 9.80 24.73
C GLU A 577 21.29 8.61 24.45
N GLU A 578 20.89 7.44 24.95
CA GLU A 578 21.50 6.19 24.54
C GLU A 578 21.07 5.82 23.12
N GLY A 579 21.97 5.23 22.32
CA GLY A 579 21.66 4.73 21.00
C GLY A 579 20.78 3.47 21.04
N ALA A 580 20.37 3.01 19.87
CA ALA A 580 19.68 1.75 19.72
C ALA A 580 20.68 0.60 19.43
N LYS A 581 20.24 -0.63 19.60
CA LYS A 581 21.01 -1.84 19.33
C LYS A 581 20.11 -3.03 19.03
N HIS A 582 20.68 -4.05 18.39
CA HIS A 582 20.01 -5.34 18.22
C HIS A 582 19.54 -5.91 19.57
N LYS A 583 18.27 -6.29 19.64
CA LYS A 583 17.71 -7.01 20.79
C LYS A 583 18.07 -8.48 20.67
N PRO A 584 18.75 -9.09 21.66
CA PRO A 584 19.07 -10.50 21.60
C PRO A 584 17.83 -11.36 21.30
N GLY A 585 17.95 -12.20 20.26
CA GLY A 585 16.85 -13.07 19.83
C GLY A 585 15.73 -12.38 19.03
N ALA A 586 15.88 -11.13 18.63
CA ALA A 586 14.99 -10.55 17.63
C ALA A 586 15.21 -11.22 16.25
N PRO A 587 14.15 -11.42 15.45
CA PRO A 587 14.28 -11.93 14.10
C PRO A 587 15.18 -11.04 13.23
N VAL A 588 16.07 -11.66 12.47
CA VAL A 588 16.97 -10.99 11.52
C VAL A 588 16.50 -11.27 10.10
N MET A 589 16.45 -10.24 9.27
CA MET A 589 15.91 -10.32 7.92
C MET A 589 16.72 -9.47 6.93
N ASN A 590 17.11 -10.06 5.81
CA ASN A 590 17.71 -9.32 4.70
C ASN A 590 16.59 -8.73 3.83
N THR A 591 16.32 -7.44 3.99
CA THR A 591 15.14 -6.79 3.42
C THR A 591 15.36 -6.07 2.10
N GLU A 592 16.59 -6.06 1.59
CA GLU A 592 16.91 -5.78 0.20
C GLU A 592 18.26 -6.42 -0.17
N PHE A 593 18.27 -7.18 -1.25
CA PHE A 593 19.46 -7.77 -1.85
C PHE A 593 19.18 -8.17 -3.30
N GLY A 594 20.21 -8.53 -4.03
CA GLY A 594 20.08 -8.93 -5.42
C GLY A 594 20.27 -7.74 -6.35
N GLY A 595 19.18 -7.20 -6.90
CA GLY A 595 19.26 -6.05 -7.80
C GLY A 595 20.06 -6.33 -9.07
N VAL A 596 20.06 -7.58 -9.54
CA VAL A 596 20.89 -8.02 -10.67
C VAL A 596 20.15 -7.75 -11.98
N ASN A 597 20.70 -6.89 -12.83
CA ASN A 597 20.22 -6.72 -14.20
C ASN A 597 20.87 -7.72 -15.17
N ILE A 598 20.31 -7.87 -16.37
CA ILE A 598 20.96 -8.56 -17.49
C ILE A 598 21.62 -7.52 -18.37
N ALA A 599 22.81 -7.82 -18.92
CA ALA A 599 23.49 -6.95 -19.85
C ALA A 599 22.54 -6.54 -20.99
N PRO A 600 22.36 -5.24 -21.25
CA PRO A 600 21.43 -4.79 -22.26
C PRO A 600 21.83 -5.31 -23.65
N ALA A 601 20.83 -5.69 -24.46
CA ALA A 601 21.06 -5.88 -25.89
C ALA A 601 21.64 -4.58 -26.45
N LYS A 602 22.63 -4.65 -27.36
CA LYS A 602 23.21 -3.45 -27.99
C LYS A 602 22.09 -2.61 -28.55
N LYS A 603 21.88 -1.40 -27.97
CA LYS A 603 20.97 -0.42 -28.52
C LYS A 603 21.54 0.18 -29.81
N GLU A 604 20.67 0.58 -30.74
CA GLU A 604 21.07 1.27 -31.97
C GLU A 604 21.82 2.56 -31.65
N ASP A 605 22.81 2.93 -32.49
CA ASP A 605 23.68 4.09 -32.29
C ASP A 605 22.84 5.38 -32.07
N GLY A 606 22.91 5.97 -30.87
CA GLY A 606 22.35 7.28 -30.57
C GLY A 606 21.40 7.36 -29.36
N GLU A 607 20.97 6.27 -28.77
CA GLU A 607 20.22 6.28 -27.53
C GLU A 607 21.15 6.17 -26.31
N GLU A 608 21.00 7.11 -25.38
CA GLU A 608 21.69 7.10 -24.09
C GLU A 608 21.23 5.88 -23.28
N ASN A 609 22.16 4.96 -22.97
CA ASN A 609 21.83 3.80 -22.15
C ASN A 609 21.67 4.24 -20.71
N ARG A 610 20.42 4.28 -20.22
CA ARG A 610 20.04 4.63 -18.86
C ARG A 610 19.70 3.41 -18.00
N ASP A 611 19.82 2.20 -18.55
CA ASP A 611 19.51 0.96 -17.84
C ASP A 611 20.38 0.81 -16.59
N TRP A 612 19.76 0.51 -15.46
CA TRP A 612 20.41 0.49 -14.16
C TRP A 612 20.13 -0.80 -13.37
N GLY A 613 21.08 -1.20 -12.57
CA GLY A 613 21.02 -2.29 -11.61
C GLY A 613 22.29 -2.31 -10.76
N TYR A 614 22.27 -2.98 -9.62
CA TYR A 614 23.41 -3.02 -8.69
C TYR A 614 24.55 -3.85 -9.25
N THR A 615 24.26 -4.99 -9.90
CA THR A 615 25.23 -5.84 -10.60
C THR A 615 24.63 -6.35 -11.91
N THR A 616 25.46 -6.83 -12.83
CA THR A 616 25.03 -7.21 -14.18
C THR A 616 25.35 -8.66 -14.48
N ALA A 617 24.33 -9.45 -14.79
CA ALA A 617 24.45 -10.80 -15.33
C ALA A 617 24.68 -10.77 -16.85
N THR A 618 25.38 -11.74 -17.39
CA THR A 618 25.71 -11.80 -18.82
C THR A 618 24.60 -12.39 -19.69
N ASN A 619 23.71 -13.18 -19.08
CA ASN A 619 22.58 -13.84 -19.75
C ASN A 619 21.61 -14.43 -18.69
N PRO A 620 20.42 -14.95 -19.08
CA PRO A 620 19.46 -15.54 -18.15
C PRO A 620 19.98 -16.67 -17.27
N ASP A 621 20.84 -17.56 -17.80
CA ASP A 621 21.42 -18.66 -17.01
C ASP A 621 22.44 -18.16 -15.97
N ASP A 622 23.19 -17.10 -16.27
CA ASP A 622 24.05 -16.43 -15.30
C ASP A 622 23.22 -15.74 -14.20
N LEU A 623 22.10 -15.12 -14.57
CA LEU A 623 21.17 -14.53 -13.60
C LEU A 623 20.62 -15.59 -12.63
N VAL A 624 20.17 -16.75 -13.13
CA VAL A 624 19.70 -17.86 -12.28
C VAL A 624 20.80 -18.33 -11.31
N LYS A 625 22.06 -18.48 -11.78
CA LYS A 625 23.18 -18.86 -10.91
C LYS A 625 23.48 -17.83 -9.83
N ARG A 626 23.37 -16.54 -10.14
CA ARG A 626 23.56 -15.46 -9.17
C ARG A 626 22.44 -15.46 -8.13
N ILE A 627 21.18 -15.61 -8.56
CA ILE A 627 20.03 -15.72 -7.66
C ILE A 627 20.22 -16.92 -6.71
N ASP A 628 20.60 -18.09 -7.22
CA ASP A 628 20.86 -19.28 -6.39
C ASP A 628 21.92 -18.99 -5.31
N ARG A 629 23.07 -18.44 -5.70
CA ARG A 629 24.14 -18.08 -4.78
C ARG A 629 23.70 -17.06 -3.72
N LEU A 630 22.97 -16.00 -4.12
CA LEU A 630 22.54 -14.93 -3.24
C LEU A 630 21.47 -15.42 -2.26
N VAL A 631 20.48 -16.19 -2.73
CA VAL A 631 19.43 -16.80 -1.89
C VAL A 631 20.04 -17.77 -0.88
N ARG A 632 20.92 -18.67 -1.34
CA ARG A 632 21.62 -19.62 -0.44
C ARG A 632 22.48 -18.87 0.58
N GLY A 633 23.30 -17.91 0.13
CA GLY A 633 24.14 -17.13 1.03
C GLY A 633 23.34 -16.46 2.14
N THR A 634 22.15 -15.93 1.82
CA THR A 634 21.25 -15.32 2.81
C THR A 634 20.71 -16.35 3.81
N ILE A 635 20.28 -17.53 3.34
CA ILE A 635 19.62 -18.56 4.19
C ILE A 635 20.65 -19.39 4.96
N GLU A 636 21.72 -19.87 4.30
CA GLU A 636 22.73 -20.76 4.85
C GLU A 636 23.65 -20.06 5.84
N GLY A 637 23.78 -18.72 5.75
CA GLY A 637 24.45 -17.89 6.76
C GLY A 637 23.90 -18.07 8.18
N GLY A 638 22.64 -18.48 8.30
CA GLY A 638 22.10 -19.02 9.57
C GLY A 638 21.35 -18.05 10.45
N HIS A 639 21.50 -16.75 10.27
CA HIS A 639 20.81 -15.73 11.08
C HIS A 639 19.48 -15.29 10.48
N CYS A 640 19.34 -15.26 9.15
CA CYS A 640 18.14 -14.75 8.50
C CYS A 640 16.96 -15.74 8.57
N CYS A 641 15.77 -15.24 8.91
CA CYS A 641 14.49 -15.94 8.83
C CYS A 641 13.56 -15.39 7.74
N ALA A 642 14.03 -14.42 6.97
CA ALA A 642 13.36 -13.87 5.81
C ALA A 642 14.39 -13.25 4.85
N PHE A 643 13.97 -13.14 3.58
CA PHE A 643 14.61 -12.28 2.60
C PHE A 643 13.58 -11.51 1.75
N VAL A 644 14.01 -10.38 1.19
CA VAL A 644 13.29 -9.62 0.16
C VAL A 644 14.21 -9.39 -1.03
N TYR A 645 13.96 -10.09 -2.14
CA TYR A 645 14.75 -9.95 -3.38
C TYR A 645 14.32 -8.70 -4.17
N THR A 646 15.27 -7.89 -4.59
CA THR A 646 15.06 -6.72 -5.44
C THR A 646 15.26 -7.11 -6.91
N GLN A 647 14.19 -7.13 -7.77
CA GLN A 647 12.80 -6.87 -7.46
C GLN A 647 11.86 -7.76 -8.32
N LEU A 648 10.53 -7.59 -8.19
CA LEU A 648 9.57 -8.41 -8.96
C LEU A 648 9.67 -8.15 -10.46
N ALA A 649 9.59 -6.91 -10.89
CA ALA A 649 9.60 -6.52 -12.29
C ALA A 649 10.48 -5.29 -12.51
N ASP A 650 10.98 -5.13 -13.73
CA ASP A 650 11.66 -3.92 -14.16
C ASP A 650 10.71 -2.71 -14.06
N ILE A 651 11.28 -1.53 -13.84
CA ILE A 651 10.54 -0.28 -13.83
C ILE A 651 11.36 0.78 -14.57
N GLU A 652 10.86 1.23 -15.72
CA GLU A 652 11.52 2.23 -16.56
C GLU A 652 13.02 1.90 -16.77
N GLN A 653 13.97 2.69 -16.25
CA GLN A 653 15.41 2.45 -16.37
C GLN A 653 15.97 1.45 -15.36
N GLU A 654 15.25 1.10 -14.31
CA GLU A 654 15.69 0.09 -13.33
C GLU A 654 15.32 -1.31 -13.82
N VAL A 655 16.29 -2.01 -14.43
CA VAL A 655 16.07 -3.26 -15.16
C VAL A 655 16.57 -4.50 -14.41
N ASN A 656 16.41 -4.52 -13.10
CA ASN A 656 16.86 -5.59 -12.20
C ASN A 656 15.72 -6.52 -11.71
N GLY A 657 14.55 -6.43 -12.33
CA GLY A 657 13.41 -7.30 -12.02
C GLY A 657 13.62 -8.76 -12.45
N LEU A 658 12.85 -9.67 -11.82
CA LEU A 658 12.71 -11.07 -12.25
C LEU A 658 11.90 -11.17 -13.56
N TYR A 659 11.02 -10.21 -13.77
CA TYR A 659 10.24 -10.01 -14.98
C TYR A 659 10.61 -8.70 -15.66
N THR A 660 10.35 -8.60 -16.97
CA THR A 660 10.43 -7.31 -17.67
C THR A 660 9.37 -6.34 -17.15
N PHE A 661 9.44 -5.08 -17.54
CA PHE A 661 8.41 -4.09 -17.20
C PHE A 661 7.02 -4.51 -17.72
N ASP A 662 6.95 -5.24 -18.85
CA ASP A 662 5.72 -5.80 -19.44
C ASP A 662 5.29 -7.14 -18.81
N ARG A 663 5.96 -7.59 -17.73
CA ARG A 663 5.72 -8.85 -17.01
C ARG A 663 6.07 -10.11 -17.82
N GLU A 664 6.97 -10.01 -18.79
CA GLU A 664 7.52 -11.18 -19.46
C GLU A 664 8.65 -11.81 -18.65
N GLU A 665 8.79 -13.12 -18.70
CA GLU A 665 9.86 -13.83 -17.96
C GLU A 665 11.24 -13.50 -18.54
N LYS A 666 12.15 -13.06 -17.70
CA LYS A 666 13.57 -12.85 -18.05
C LYS A 666 14.41 -14.12 -17.85
N LEU A 667 13.88 -15.08 -17.10
CA LEU A 667 14.56 -16.32 -16.73
C LEU A 667 13.49 -17.41 -16.44
N ASP A 668 13.95 -18.67 -16.41
CA ASP A 668 13.08 -19.83 -16.17
C ASP A 668 12.55 -19.83 -14.72
N SER A 669 11.29 -19.47 -14.56
CA SER A 669 10.60 -19.41 -13.25
C SER A 669 10.59 -20.76 -12.52
N THR A 670 10.56 -21.89 -13.25
CA THR A 670 10.59 -23.22 -12.66
C THR A 670 11.92 -23.48 -11.95
N LYS A 671 13.03 -23.08 -12.57
CA LYS A 671 14.37 -23.19 -11.96
C LYS A 671 14.47 -22.31 -10.72
N VAL A 672 13.99 -21.05 -10.79
CA VAL A 672 14.00 -20.13 -9.65
C VAL A 672 13.17 -20.67 -8.49
N LYS A 673 11.96 -21.15 -8.76
CA LYS A 673 11.11 -21.78 -7.74
C LYS A 673 11.80 -22.97 -7.08
N ALA A 674 12.43 -23.83 -7.88
CA ALA A 674 13.12 -25.02 -7.35
C ALA A 674 14.27 -24.63 -6.42
N LEU A 675 15.12 -23.67 -6.81
CA LEU A 675 16.25 -23.22 -5.98
C LEU A 675 15.79 -22.53 -4.68
N ILE A 676 14.75 -21.69 -4.73
CA ILE A 676 14.19 -21.04 -3.54
C ILE A 676 13.61 -22.09 -2.59
N THR A 677 12.85 -23.05 -3.12
CA THR A 677 12.24 -24.13 -2.32
C THR A 677 13.31 -24.96 -1.61
N ASP A 678 14.36 -25.36 -2.34
CA ASP A 678 15.47 -26.14 -1.79
C ASP A 678 16.26 -25.36 -0.72
N ALA A 679 16.54 -24.09 -0.97
CA ALA A 679 17.20 -23.22 0.00
C ALA A 679 16.38 -23.04 1.29
N ILE A 680 15.06 -22.84 1.17
CA ILE A 680 14.15 -22.74 2.34
C ILE A 680 14.12 -24.05 3.12
N GLN A 681 14.22 -25.20 2.46
CA GLN A 681 14.29 -26.50 3.15
C GLN A 681 15.50 -26.59 4.09
N THR A 682 16.61 -25.95 3.76
CA THR A 682 17.80 -25.91 4.67
C THR A 682 17.50 -25.13 5.94
N PHE A 683 16.72 -24.03 5.86
CA PHE A 683 16.24 -23.32 7.05
C PHE A 683 15.40 -24.23 7.94
N TYR A 684 14.38 -24.91 7.38
CA TYR A 684 13.53 -25.80 8.19
C TYR A 684 14.31 -26.99 8.76
N ASN A 685 15.27 -27.55 8.03
CA ASN A 685 16.15 -28.62 8.54
C ASN A 685 17.00 -28.15 9.72
N ARG A 686 17.43 -26.90 9.74
CA ARG A 686 18.17 -26.31 10.86
C ARG A 686 17.25 -26.08 12.08
N VAL A 687 16.11 -25.43 11.87
CA VAL A 687 15.17 -25.08 12.96
C VAL A 687 14.56 -26.30 13.63
N ASN A 688 14.29 -27.38 12.86
CA ASN A 688 13.72 -28.62 13.41
C ASN A 688 14.75 -29.49 14.16
N LYS A 689 16.07 -29.18 14.01
CA LYS A 689 17.15 -29.88 14.75
C LYS A 689 17.54 -29.17 16.06
N ALA A 690 17.23 -27.88 16.18
CA ALA A 690 17.51 -27.07 17.35
C ALA A 690 16.38 -27.21 18.40
#